data_d5b555c837dd4eb2cc35316f1d32aaa3
#
_entry.id   d5b555c837dd4eb2cc35316f1d32aaa3
#
_cell.length_a   1.000
_cell.length_b   1.000
_cell.length_c   1.000
_cell.angle_alpha   90.00
_cell.angle_beta   90.00
_cell.angle_gamma   90.00
#
_symmetry.space_group_name_H-M   'P 1'
#
loop_
_entity.id
_entity.type
_entity.pdbx_description
1 polymer ?
#
loop_
_entity_poly.entity_id
_entity_poly.type
_entity_poly.pdbx_seq_one_letter_code
_entity_poly.pdbx_strand_id
1 'polypeptide(L)'
;MNIDQILHELTTEEKAALVSGTNFMYTNPIPRLGIPSLCMSDGPHGLRKQIGEGDNGISQSEPATAFPTAAATASSWNPENTRKMGQVIAEECRYYGVHTLLGPGVNIKRNPLCGRNFEYFSEDPYLAGVMGAAEVEGVQSKGVGVSLKHFALNNAENFRFMGNSVASEKTMRELYLKPFEYIVKHAHPATVMCAYNQINGVFCSENRWLLTDILRDEWGFDGVVMTDWGAMHDRVASLKAGLDLEMPGDTAICRWWILDGIADGSLPMEDLDKACRNILKWIDAYVKPADPIKPDWQAHHALAAEIAADSAVLMKNDGVLPFSGAEKLHVEGELFEKMRYQGAGSSMIKPTMVTTPKDAFERRGVKDHSIEACDTILVFAGLTDLYESEGGDRENMRLPADQLELIDRMCDTGKKVVVVLFGGSVVELPFADRVSAILNMFLPGQNGGTAVAELLFGDKNPSGKLAETWPLRDEDVPGAASFGKTPLEVYAEGTELGYRYYNKHGIAVRYPFGYGLSYTSFSHSDWKQDGNTYTQTVTNTGSRFGAEVAQLYLGGELRGFRKVYLQPGESAEVAITVEKEPERDYSDAYSVPELPPSFPVTMESRFTDLRQSWMGRILFNAVLSVAVKQQKKAEKMSDGPEKENALKGALFLRRVLESNSLRAMSMTAGKSMPYNFAQGFAELTNGHFLRGAKYFLSPIQVPKLPKDKE
;
A
#
# COMPACT_ATOMS: atom_id res chain seq x y z
N MET A 1 2.27 -5.21 -32.58
CA MET A 1 2.04 -3.95 -33.35
C MET A 1 3.34 -3.50 -34.03
N ASN A 2 3.28 -2.80 -35.18
CA ASN A 2 4.46 -2.11 -35.73
C ASN A 2 4.55 -0.71 -35.09
N ILE A 3 5.28 -0.62 -33.98
CA ILE A 3 5.29 0.58 -33.14
C ILE A 3 5.92 1.79 -33.87
N ASP A 4 6.98 1.58 -34.67
CA ASP A 4 7.64 2.68 -35.38
C ASP A 4 6.74 3.29 -36.44
N GLN A 5 6.01 2.46 -37.18
CA GLN A 5 5.03 2.92 -38.15
C GLN A 5 3.88 3.69 -37.45
N ILE A 6 3.34 3.14 -36.36
CA ILE A 6 2.27 3.79 -35.58
C ILE A 6 2.72 5.16 -35.08
N LEU A 7 3.92 5.28 -34.51
CA LEU A 7 4.45 6.55 -34.02
C LEU A 7 4.55 7.60 -35.13
N HIS A 8 4.90 7.20 -36.34
CA HIS A 8 4.98 8.09 -37.50
C HIS A 8 3.59 8.53 -37.96
N GLU A 9 2.57 7.67 -37.85
CA GLU A 9 1.20 7.94 -38.28
C GLU A 9 0.36 8.71 -37.24
N LEU A 10 0.76 8.73 -35.97
CA LEU A 10 0.09 9.46 -34.86
C LEU A 10 0.22 10.98 -35.08
N THR A 11 -0.91 11.70 -35.05
CA THR A 11 -0.87 13.17 -34.92
C THR A 11 -0.40 13.61 -33.54
N THR A 12 0.01 14.87 -33.41
CA THR A 12 0.45 15.41 -32.09
C THR A 12 -0.68 15.37 -31.07
N GLU A 13 -1.93 15.61 -31.48
CA GLU A 13 -3.09 15.52 -30.60
C GLU A 13 -3.35 14.08 -30.15
N GLU A 14 -3.16 13.10 -31.03
CA GLU A 14 -3.27 11.67 -30.69
C GLU A 14 -2.16 11.23 -29.75
N LYS A 15 -0.92 11.71 -29.96
CA LYS A 15 0.19 11.49 -29.03
C LYS A 15 -0.11 12.08 -27.65
N ALA A 16 -0.59 13.32 -27.60
CA ALA A 16 -1.00 13.97 -26.36
C ALA A 16 -2.18 13.26 -25.66
N ALA A 17 -3.08 12.64 -26.43
CA ALA A 17 -4.15 11.80 -25.86
C ALA A 17 -3.61 10.47 -25.34
N LEU A 18 -2.71 9.81 -26.06
CA LEU A 18 -2.17 8.49 -25.71
C LEU A 18 -1.39 8.51 -24.40
N VAL A 19 -0.69 9.61 -24.06
CA VAL A 19 0.07 9.78 -22.82
C VAL A 19 -0.79 10.26 -21.63
N SER A 20 -2.09 10.33 -21.80
CA SER A 20 -3.09 10.63 -20.76
C SER A 20 -4.08 9.48 -20.65
N GLY A 21 -4.63 9.25 -19.45
CA GLY A 21 -5.76 8.34 -19.27
C GLY A 21 -7.03 8.89 -19.94
N THR A 22 -8.00 7.98 -20.17
CA THR A 22 -9.39 8.34 -20.44
C THR A 22 -10.25 7.79 -19.33
N ASN A 23 -11.14 8.44 -18.72
CA ASN A 23 -11.80 8.03 -17.49
C ASN A 23 -10.81 7.62 -16.37
N PHE A 24 -11.32 6.94 -15.31
CA PHE A 24 -10.56 6.74 -14.07
C PHE A 24 -9.51 5.62 -14.14
N MET A 25 -9.69 4.59 -15.01
CA MET A 25 -8.85 3.35 -14.99
C MET A 25 -8.40 2.88 -16.38
N TYR A 26 -8.47 3.70 -17.40
CA TYR A 26 -8.18 3.26 -18.75
C TYR A 26 -7.23 4.20 -19.49
N THR A 27 -6.42 3.65 -20.42
CA THR A 27 -5.68 4.44 -21.41
C THR A 27 -6.58 4.89 -22.55
N ASN A 28 -6.24 6.02 -23.20
CA ASN A 28 -6.94 6.48 -24.38
C ASN A 28 -6.73 5.53 -25.56
N PRO A 29 -7.79 5.03 -26.20
CA PRO A 29 -7.68 4.29 -27.45
C PRO A 29 -7.44 5.25 -28.62
N ILE A 30 -6.78 4.77 -29.69
CA ILE A 30 -6.70 5.47 -30.97
C ILE A 30 -7.31 4.58 -32.07
N PRO A 31 -8.64 4.59 -32.21
CA PRO A 31 -9.35 3.65 -33.08
C PRO A 31 -8.92 3.70 -34.56
N ARG A 32 -8.52 4.87 -35.08
CA ARG A 32 -8.03 5.05 -36.42
C ARG A 32 -6.81 4.18 -36.74
N LEU A 33 -5.96 3.94 -35.75
CA LEU A 33 -4.75 3.12 -35.85
C LEU A 33 -4.90 1.74 -35.21
N GLY A 34 -6.10 1.37 -34.79
CA GLY A 34 -6.37 0.08 -34.15
C GLY A 34 -5.72 -0.08 -32.77
N ILE A 35 -5.39 1.02 -32.07
CA ILE A 35 -4.81 0.99 -30.73
C ILE A 35 -5.95 0.86 -29.73
N PRO A 36 -6.03 -0.27 -28.99
CA PRO A 36 -7.07 -0.49 -27.99
C PRO A 36 -6.78 0.29 -26.69
N SER A 37 -7.81 0.45 -25.87
CA SER A 37 -7.67 0.90 -24.48
C SER A 37 -7.17 -0.23 -23.60
N LEU A 38 -6.27 0.07 -22.66
CA LEU A 38 -5.78 -0.83 -21.62
C LEU A 38 -6.51 -0.51 -20.32
N CYS A 39 -7.04 -1.55 -19.65
CA CYS A 39 -7.70 -1.44 -18.36
C CYS A 39 -6.72 -1.71 -17.24
N MET A 40 -6.66 -0.82 -16.26
CA MET A 40 -5.96 -0.98 -14.98
C MET A 40 -6.96 -1.18 -13.85
N SER A 41 -6.52 -1.70 -12.72
CA SER A 41 -7.33 -1.77 -11.50
C SER A 41 -6.48 -1.78 -10.24
N ASP A 42 -7.00 -1.15 -9.18
CA ASP A 42 -6.44 -1.30 -7.84
C ASP A 42 -6.47 -2.74 -7.38
N GLY A 43 -5.62 -3.04 -6.39
CA GLY A 43 -5.72 -4.29 -5.68
C GLY A 43 -4.40 -4.98 -5.33
N PRO A 44 -3.53 -4.42 -4.44
CA PRO A 44 -2.28 -5.07 -4.04
C PRO A 44 -2.49 -6.39 -3.27
N HIS A 45 -3.67 -6.64 -2.71
CA HIS A 45 -4.00 -7.89 -2.00
C HIS A 45 -5.31 -8.53 -2.49
N GLY A 46 -5.73 -8.18 -3.72
CA GLY A 46 -6.94 -8.67 -4.38
C GLY A 46 -7.50 -7.63 -5.35
N LEU A 47 -8.20 -8.07 -6.36
CA LEU A 47 -8.68 -7.21 -7.44
C LEU A 47 -9.80 -6.27 -6.97
N ARG A 48 -9.71 -4.98 -7.28
CA ARG A 48 -10.78 -3.99 -7.08
C ARG A 48 -11.25 -3.41 -8.40
N LYS A 49 -11.85 -4.23 -9.24
CA LYS A 49 -12.42 -3.80 -10.53
C LYS A 49 -13.69 -2.97 -10.31
N GLN A 50 -13.67 -1.71 -10.73
CA GLN A 50 -14.82 -0.82 -10.64
C GLN A 50 -15.96 -1.25 -11.58
N ILE A 51 -17.22 -1.03 -11.14
CA ILE A 51 -18.42 -1.26 -11.93
C ILE A 51 -18.83 0.05 -12.61
N GLY A 52 -18.77 0.10 -13.96
CA GLY A 52 -19.16 1.26 -14.76
C GLY A 52 -18.08 2.31 -14.96
N GLU A 53 -18.33 3.25 -15.87
CA GLU A 53 -17.34 4.24 -16.34
C GLU A 53 -17.30 5.55 -15.52
N GLY A 54 -18.24 5.77 -14.62
CA GLY A 54 -18.41 7.06 -13.91
C GLY A 54 -17.97 7.02 -12.43
N ASP A 55 -17.33 5.97 -12.00
CA ASP A 55 -16.94 5.78 -10.61
C ASP A 55 -15.53 6.30 -10.36
N ASN A 56 -15.41 7.33 -9.53
CA ASN A 56 -14.13 7.91 -9.11
C ASN A 56 -13.39 7.02 -8.07
N GLY A 57 -13.47 5.69 -8.17
CA GLY A 57 -12.76 4.76 -7.30
C GLY A 57 -13.32 4.60 -5.89
N ILE A 58 -14.49 5.16 -5.59
CA ILE A 58 -15.01 5.25 -4.22
C ILE A 58 -16.21 4.33 -4.00
N SER A 59 -16.93 3.89 -5.05
CA SER A 59 -18.18 3.18 -4.91
C SER A 59 -18.09 1.67 -5.15
N GLN A 60 -18.87 1.11 -6.03
CA GLN A 60 -19.00 -0.35 -6.14
C GLN A 60 -17.92 -1.00 -7.02
N SER A 61 -17.38 -2.12 -6.56
CA SER A 61 -16.48 -2.97 -7.34
C SER A 61 -17.06 -4.35 -7.58
N GLU A 62 -16.54 -5.04 -8.61
CA GLU A 62 -16.83 -6.45 -8.85
C GLU A 62 -16.37 -7.30 -7.66
N PRO A 63 -17.05 -8.41 -7.35
CA PRO A 63 -16.61 -9.30 -6.30
C PRO A 63 -15.29 -9.98 -6.66
N ALA A 64 -14.33 -10.00 -5.73
CA ALA A 64 -13.03 -10.61 -5.90
C ALA A 64 -12.56 -11.26 -4.59
N THR A 65 -11.43 -11.96 -4.62
CA THR A 65 -10.85 -12.53 -3.41
C THR A 65 -10.04 -11.48 -2.66
N ALA A 66 -10.39 -11.20 -1.41
CA ALA A 66 -9.57 -10.41 -0.51
C ALA A 66 -8.57 -11.32 0.20
N PHE A 67 -7.31 -11.28 -0.21
CA PHE A 67 -6.19 -11.99 0.41
C PHE A 67 -5.67 -11.23 1.64
N PRO A 68 -4.80 -11.86 2.47
CA PRO A 68 -4.05 -11.14 3.50
C PRO A 68 -3.26 -9.98 2.90
N THR A 69 -3.21 -8.85 3.60
CA THR A 69 -2.48 -7.66 3.13
C THR A 69 -0.96 -7.86 3.18
N ALA A 70 -0.19 -6.95 2.57
CA ALA A 70 1.27 -7.03 2.55
C ALA A 70 1.87 -7.09 3.97
N ALA A 71 1.31 -6.38 4.95
CA ALA A 71 1.73 -6.46 6.36
C ALA A 71 1.60 -7.89 6.92
N ALA A 72 0.56 -8.62 6.53
CA ALA A 72 0.39 -10.03 6.90
C ALA A 72 1.32 -10.93 6.08
N THR A 73 1.28 -10.87 4.75
CA THR A 73 2.05 -11.77 3.89
C THR A 73 3.56 -11.65 4.11
N ALA A 74 4.09 -10.45 4.40
CA ALA A 74 5.48 -10.27 4.76
C ALA A 74 5.87 -11.06 6.02
N SER A 75 4.97 -11.12 6.99
CA SER A 75 5.19 -11.87 8.23
C SER A 75 5.19 -13.39 8.04
N SER A 76 4.76 -13.90 6.88
CA SER A 76 4.97 -15.31 6.53
C SER A 76 6.44 -15.65 6.25
N TRP A 77 7.25 -14.68 5.84
CA TRP A 77 8.63 -14.87 5.35
C TRP A 77 8.70 -15.96 4.28
N ASN A 78 7.64 -16.08 3.48
CA ASN A 78 7.48 -17.11 2.45
C ASN A 78 7.10 -16.47 1.11
N PRO A 79 8.07 -16.19 0.23
CA PRO A 79 7.80 -15.58 -1.07
C PRO A 79 6.85 -16.41 -1.95
N GLU A 80 6.80 -17.72 -1.74
CA GLU A 80 5.91 -18.58 -2.51
C GLU A 80 4.42 -18.32 -2.23
N ASN A 81 4.07 -17.95 -0.99
CA ASN A 81 2.72 -17.50 -0.65
C ASN A 81 2.31 -16.27 -1.46
N THR A 82 3.21 -15.29 -1.52
CA THR A 82 2.97 -14.03 -2.26
C THR A 82 2.90 -14.28 -3.76
N ARG A 83 3.75 -15.19 -4.30
CA ARG A 83 3.70 -15.60 -5.71
C ARG A 83 2.37 -16.28 -6.07
N LYS A 84 1.91 -17.24 -5.27
CA LYS A 84 0.61 -17.91 -5.47
C LYS A 84 -0.55 -16.93 -5.39
N MET A 85 -0.52 -16.02 -4.40
CA MET A 85 -1.50 -14.95 -4.29
C MET A 85 -1.56 -14.11 -5.59
N GLY A 86 -0.41 -13.66 -6.08
CA GLY A 86 -0.31 -12.90 -7.33
C GLY A 86 -0.87 -13.66 -8.55
N GLN A 87 -0.60 -14.97 -8.66
CA GLN A 87 -1.15 -15.80 -9.73
C GLN A 87 -2.68 -15.83 -9.72
N VAL A 88 -3.26 -16.02 -8.55
CA VAL A 88 -4.72 -16.06 -8.36
C VAL A 88 -5.37 -14.69 -8.64
N ILE A 89 -4.79 -13.61 -8.15
CA ILE A 89 -5.28 -12.25 -8.44
C ILE A 89 -5.26 -12.00 -9.96
N ALA A 90 -4.21 -12.45 -10.64
CA ALA A 90 -4.12 -12.29 -12.10
C ALA A 90 -5.17 -13.13 -12.87
N GLU A 91 -5.57 -14.30 -12.37
CA GLU A 91 -6.68 -15.08 -12.92
C GLU A 91 -8.01 -14.31 -12.83
N GLU A 92 -8.25 -13.66 -11.68
CA GLU A 92 -9.41 -12.78 -11.50
C GLU A 92 -9.34 -11.53 -12.39
N CYS A 93 -8.14 -10.92 -12.54
CA CYS A 93 -7.92 -9.82 -13.49
C CYS A 93 -8.28 -10.22 -14.91
N ARG A 94 -7.81 -11.36 -15.40
CA ARG A 94 -8.10 -11.84 -16.74
C ARG A 94 -9.58 -12.11 -16.95
N TYR A 95 -10.26 -12.67 -15.95
CA TYR A 95 -11.70 -12.92 -16.00
C TYR A 95 -12.49 -11.62 -16.19
N TYR A 96 -12.09 -10.54 -15.49
CA TYR A 96 -12.74 -9.24 -15.59
C TYR A 96 -12.17 -8.31 -16.69
N GLY A 97 -11.24 -8.79 -17.51
CA GLY A 97 -10.63 -7.99 -18.58
C GLY A 97 -9.73 -6.86 -18.07
N VAL A 98 -9.09 -7.03 -16.92
CA VAL A 98 -8.08 -6.14 -16.37
C VAL A 98 -6.70 -6.57 -16.88
N HIS A 99 -5.94 -5.62 -17.42
CA HIS A 99 -4.67 -5.89 -18.09
C HIS A 99 -3.46 -5.57 -17.21
N THR A 100 -3.62 -4.68 -16.22
CA THR A 100 -2.57 -4.29 -15.28
C THR A 100 -3.14 -4.07 -13.89
N LEU A 101 -2.53 -4.69 -12.89
CA LEU A 101 -2.83 -4.55 -11.47
C LEU A 101 -1.99 -3.42 -10.87
N LEU A 102 -2.61 -2.51 -10.12
CA LEU A 102 -1.93 -1.40 -9.43
C LEU A 102 -1.39 -1.87 -8.06
N GLY A 103 -0.28 -2.56 -8.11
CA GLY A 103 0.44 -3.15 -6.98
C GLY A 103 1.66 -3.94 -7.47
N PRO A 104 2.48 -4.45 -6.54
CA PRO A 104 2.46 -4.24 -5.08
C PRO A 104 2.92 -2.86 -4.62
N GLY A 105 2.52 -2.49 -3.38
CA GLY A 105 3.10 -1.37 -2.65
C GLY A 105 4.32 -1.83 -1.84
N VAL A 106 5.47 -1.15 -2.03
CA VAL A 106 6.74 -1.61 -1.43
C VAL A 106 7.49 -0.52 -0.66
N ASN A 107 6.82 0.58 -0.32
CA ASN A 107 7.43 1.60 0.51
C ASN A 107 7.85 1.01 1.87
N ILE A 108 8.96 1.49 2.41
CA ILE A 108 9.45 1.07 3.72
C ILE A 108 8.50 1.58 4.82
N LYS A 109 8.20 0.74 5.81
CA LYS A 109 7.44 1.12 7.00
C LYS A 109 8.31 1.98 7.91
N ARG A 110 8.37 3.29 7.62
CA ARG A 110 9.21 4.24 8.32
C ARG A 110 8.69 4.56 9.71
N ASN A 111 7.39 4.72 9.84
CA ASN A 111 6.74 5.06 11.11
C ASN A 111 5.46 4.25 11.27
N PRO A 112 5.21 3.65 12.46
CA PRO A 112 3.99 2.89 12.74
C PRO A 112 2.70 3.66 12.53
N LEU A 113 2.73 4.98 12.55
CA LEU A 113 1.56 5.84 12.40
C LEU A 113 1.12 6.03 10.95
N CYS A 114 1.94 5.65 9.94
CA CYS A 114 1.57 5.80 8.55
C CYS A 114 0.29 5.03 8.23
N GLY A 115 -0.72 5.74 7.70
CA GLY A 115 -2.05 5.18 7.47
C GLY A 115 -2.09 4.06 6.43
N ARG A 116 -1.06 3.92 5.57
CA ARG A 116 -0.95 2.88 4.53
C ARG A 116 0.02 1.75 4.87
N ASN A 117 0.51 1.64 6.11
CA ASN A 117 1.40 0.54 6.49
C ASN A 117 0.80 -0.85 6.25
N PHE A 118 -0.52 -0.98 6.26
CA PHE A 118 -1.20 -2.26 6.00
C PHE A 118 -0.89 -2.83 4.61
N GLU A 119 -0.62 -1.99 3.60
CA GLU A 119 -0.33 -2.41 2.22
C GLU A 119 1.16 -2.43 1.88
N TYR A 120 2.04 -2.16 2.84
CA TYR A 120 3.49 -2.24 2.69
C TYR A 120 4.06 -3.44 3.46
N PHE A 121 5.13 -4.05 2.92
CA PHE A 121 5.64 -5.30 3.45
C PHE A 121 6.39 -5.13 4.77
N SER A 122 7.44 -4.31 4.81
CA SER A 122 8.40 -4.36 5.91
C SER A 122 9.10 -3.01 6.20
N GLU A 123 9.71 -2.90 7.37
CA GLU A 123 10.74 -1.90 7.69
C GLU A 123 12.09 -2.26 7.06
N ASP A 124 12.29 -3.53 6.67
CA ASP A 124 13.52 -4.02 6.06
C ASP A 124 13.43 -4.02 4.53
N PRO A 125 14.38 -3.38 3.82
CA PRO A 125 14.34 -3.25 2.37
C PRO A 125 14.56 -4.57 1.62
N TYR A 126 15.34 -5.51 2.18
CA TYR A 126 15.58 -6.80 1.55
C TYR A 126 14.32 -7.68 1.62
N LEU A 127 13.70 -7.79 2.80
CA LEU A 127 12.44 -8.52 2.94
C LEU A 127 11.34 -7.93 2.06
N ALA A 128 11.17 -6.60 2.03
CA ALA A 128 10.20 -5.93 1.18
C ALA A 128 10.47 -6.19 -0.31
N GLY A 129 11.73 -6.15 -0.74
CA GLY A 129 12.14 -6.44 -2.12
C GLY A 129 11.83 -7.86 -2.55
N VAL A 130 12.20 -8.85 -1.74
CA VAL A 130 11.98 -10.29 -2.04
C VAL A 130 10.49 -10.62 -2.10
N MET A 131 9.70 -10.15 -1.12
CA MET A 131 8.26 -10.42 -1.09
C MET A 131 7.53 -9.72 -2.23
N GLY A 132 7.88 -8.45 -2.51
CA GLY A 132 7.31 -7.71 -3.64
C GLY A 132 7.68 -8.30 -5.01
N ALA A 133 8.92 -8.75 -5.19
CA ALA A 133 9.34 -9.43 -6.42
C ALA A 133 8.53 -10.71 -6.68
N ALA A 134 8.28 -11.51 -5.65
CA ALA A 134 7.47 -12.72 -5.77
C ALA A 134 6.01 -12.44 -6.19
N GLU A 135 5.42 -11.32 -5.72
CA GLU A 135 4.10 -10.90 -6.17
C GLU A 135 4.10 -10.48 -7.63
N VAL A 136 5.08 -9.66 -8.05
CA VAL A 136 5.24 -9.23 -9.45
C VAL A 136 5.38 -10.44 -10.37
N GLU A 137 6.27 -11.39 -10.02
CA GLU A 137 6.44 -12.63 -10.78
C GLU A 137 5.13 -13.44 -10.85
N GLY A 138 4.43 -13.56 -9.74
CA GLY A 138 3.15 -14.26 -9.68
C GLY A 138 2.13 -13.69 -10.65
N VAL A 139 1.87 -12.38 -10.56
CA VAL A 139 0.90 -11.69 -11.41
C VAL A 139 1.31 -11.74 -12.87
N GLN A 140 2.55 -11.40 -13.20
CA GLN A 140 3.02 -11.33 -14.59
C GLN A 140 3.13 -12.71 -15.26
N SER A 141 3.33 -13.79 -14.48
CA SER A 141 3.33 -15.17 -15.00
C SER A 141 2.02 -15.59 -15.66
N LYS A 142 0.93 -14.89 -15.36
CA LYS A 142 -0.41 -15.12 -15.94
C LYS A 142 -0.77 -14.13 -17.07
N GLY A 143 0.18 -13.28 -17.49
CA GLY A 143 0.00 -12.31 -18.57
C GLY A 143 -0.77 -11.05 -18.19
N VAL A 144 -0.80 -10.70 -16.92
CA VAL A 144 -1.28 -9.41 -16.38
C VAL A 144 -0.08 -8.58 -15.95
N GLY A 145 -0.02 -7.32 -16.37
CA GLY A 145 1.03 -6.41 -15.92
C GLY A 145 0.83 -5.98 -14.47
N VAL A 146 1.88 -5.42 -13.87
CA VAL A 146 1.82 -4.80 -12.55
C VAL A 146 2.26 -3.35 -12.62
N SER A 147 1.83 -2.54 -11.64
CA SER A 147 2.37 -1.21 -11.40
C SER A 147 2.98 -1.15 -10.00
N LEU A 148 4.30 -1.28 -9.94
CA LEU A 148 5.08 -1.21 -8.71
C LEU A 148 4.97 0.18 -8.09
N LYS A 149 4.56 0.28 -6.79
CA LYS A 149 4.21 1.57 -6.17
C LYS A 149 4.69 1.69 -4.72
N HIS A 150 4.79 2.91 -4.18
CA HIS A 150 4.71 4.23 -4.79
C HIS A 150 6.12 4.82 -4.88
N PHE A 151 6.61 5.08 -6.06
CA PHE A 151 8.01 5.46 -6.32
C PHE A 151 8.20 6.98 -6.26
N ALA A 152 8.76 7.55 -5.15
CA ALA A 152 9.30 6.91 -3.98
C ALA A 152 9.07 7.77 -2.72
N LEU A 153 9.46 7.23 -1.54
CA LEU A 153 9.39 7.93 -0.24
C LEU A 153 7.98 8.39 0.14
N ASN A 154 6.94 7.66 -0.24
CA ASN A 154 5.57 7.89 0.21
C ASN A 154 5.34 7.17 1.56
N ASN A 155 5.88 7.74 2.65
CA ASN A 155 5.91 7.14 3.98
C ASN A 155 5.02 7.85 4.99
N ALA A 156 4.25 8.86 4.56
CA ALA A 156 3.27 9.59 5.35
C ALA A 156 2.06 9.95 4.48
N GLU A 157 0.87 9.82 5.04
CA GLU A 157 -0.39 10.13 4.36
C GLU A 157 -0.82 11.60 4.57
N ASN A 158 -0.51 12.14 5.74
CA ASN A 158 -0.73 13.54 5.99
C ASN A 158 0.12 14.39 5.01
N PHE A 159 -0.52 15.34 4.34
CA PHE A 159 0.12 16.20 3.33
C PHE A 159 0.66 15.49 2.08
N ARG A 160 0.33 14.22 1.80
CA ARG A 160 0.95 13.41 0.73
C ARG A 160 1.01 14.09 -0.64
N PHE A 161 0.03 14.93 -1.01
CA PHE A 161 -0.05 15.62 -2.30
C PHE A 161 0.85 16.86 -2.43
N MET A 162 1.43 17.32 -1.34
CA MET A 162 2.28 18.51 -1.29
C MET A 162 3.49 18.32 -0.38
N GLY A 163 3.56 17.18 0.30
CA GLY A 163 4.63 16.85 1.22
C GLY A 163 5.99 16.78 0.52
N ASN A 164 7.03 17.20 1.22
CA ASN A 164 8.41 17.13 0.78
C ASN A 164 9.19 16.20 1.68
N SER A 165 9.54 15.03 1.16
CA SER A 165 10.42 14.04 1.80
C SER A 165 11.87 14.48 1.61
N VAL A 166 12.51 14.92 2.69
CA VAL A 166 13.90 15.41 2.68
C VAL A 166 14.83 14.35 3.24
N ALA A 167 15.69 13.81 2.40
CA ALA A 167 16.61 12.74 2.74
C ALA A 167 17.93 12.88 1.99
N SER A 168 19.03 12.33 2.56
CA SER A 168 20.30 12.19 1.86
C SER A 168 20.22 11.13 0.76
N GLU A 169 21.08 11.22 -0.25
CA GLU A 169 21.15 10.21 -1.30
C GLU A 169 21.44 8.82 -0.72
N LYS A 170 22.34 8.72 0.26
CA LYS A 170 22.64 7.48 0.96
C LYS A 170 21.42 6.86 1.60
N THR A 171 20.65 7.65 2.37
CA THR A 171 19.41 7.20 3.01
C THR A 171 18.41 6.69 1.98
N MET A 172 18.24 7.43 0.89
CA MET A 172 17.31 7.02 -0.18
C MET A 172 17.72 5.70 -0.80
N ARG A 173 19.00 5.55 -1.20
CA ARG A 173 19.49 4.38 -1.94
C ARG A 173 19.63 3.13 -1.07
N GLU A 174 20.04 3.26 0.17
CA GLU A 174 20.27 2.12 1.06
C GLU A 174 19.00 1.59 1.72
N LEU A 175 17.94 2.43 1.84
CA LEU A 175 16.67 2.01 2.44
C LEU A 175 15.49 2.13 1.48
N TYR A 176 15.13 3.36 1.10
CA TYR A 176 13.81 3.63 0.52
C TYR A 176 13.68 3.25 -0.96
N LEU A 177 14.76 3.33 -1.72
CA LEU A 177 14.83 2.91 -3.13
C LEU A 177 15.20 1.43 -3.29
N LYS A 178 15.82 0.83 -2.27
CA LYS A 178 16.34 -0.53 -2.31
C LYS A 178 15.30 -1.61 -2.68
N PRO A 179 14.07 -1.61 -2.14
CA PRO A 179 13.05 -2.59 -2.54
C PRO A 179 12.68 -2.45 -4.02
N PHE A 180 12.56 -1.21 -4.52
CA PHE A 180 12.28 -0.93 -5.92
C PHE A 180 13.41 -1.41 -6.82
N GLU A 181 14.68 -1.10 -6.48
CA GLU A 181 15.86 -1.59 -7.19
C GLU A 181 15.86 -3.11 -7.31
N TYR A 182 15.63 -3.79 -6.17
CA TYR A 182 15.58 -5.25 -6.13
C TYR A 182 14.50 -5.79 -7.10
N ILE A 183 13.29 -5.26 -7.02
CA ILE A 183 12.15 -5.74 -7.82
C ILE A 183 12.36 -5.43 -9.31
N VAL A 184 12.83 -4.24 -9.65
CA VAL A 184 13.09 -3.86 -11.05
C VAL A 184 14.14 -4.81 -11.68
N LYS A 185 15.20 -5.13 -10.94
CA LYS A 185 16.28 -5.97 -11.45
C LYS A 185 15.96 -7.47 -11.50
N HIS A 186 15.08 -7.97 -10.61
CA HIS A 186 14.83 -9.40 -10.50
C HIS A 186 13.46 -9.83 -11.06
N ALA A 187 12.44 -8.98 -11.00
CA ALA A 187 11.08 -9.33 -11.41
C ALA A 187 10.56 -8.52 -12.61
N HIS A 188 11.27 -7.47 -13.06
CA HIS A 188 10.95 -6.68 -14.26
C HIS A 188 9.48 -6.26 -14.35
N PRO A 189 9.00 -5.38 -13.45
CA PRO A 189 7.61 -4.95 -13.45
C PRO A 189 7.24 -4.22 -14.75
N ALA A 190 6.04 -4.46 -15.27
CA ALA A 190 5.56 -3.84 -16.50
C ALA A 190 5.49 -2.31 -16.41
N THR A 191 5.12 -1.81 -15.24
CA THR A 191 5.02 -0.38 -14.99
C THR A 191 5.47 -0.03 -13.57
N VAL A 192 5.79 1.25 -13.36
CA VAL A 192 6.10 1.86 -12.05
C VAL A 192 5.20 3.06 -11.86
N MET A 193 4.59 3.19 -10.68
CA MET A 193 3.76 4.34 -10.30
C MET A 193 4.56 5.30 -9.44
N CYS A 194 4.78 6.54 -9.93
CA CYS A 194 5.43 7.56 -9.13
C CYS A 194 4.53 8.06 -8.00
N ALA A 195 5.12 8.45 -6.88
CA ALA A 195 4.42 8.91 -5.69
C ALA A 195 3.90 10.35 -5.83
N TYR A 196 3.03 10.74 -4.89
CA TYR A 196 2.46 12.10 -4.83
C TYR A 196 3.44 13.19 -4.39
N ASN A 197 4.34 12.82 -3.47
CA ASN A 197 5.19 13.74 -2.73
C ASN A 197 6.35 14.29 -3.57
N GLN A 198 6.95 15.33 -3.03
CA GLN A 198 8.26 15.81 -3.46
C GLN A 198 9.37 15.00 -2.77
N ILE A 199 10.52 14.93 -3.43
CA ILE A 199 11.79 14.48 -2.85
C ILE A 199 12.78 15.64 -2.99
N ASN A 200 13.27 16.15 -1.87
CA ASN A 200 14.21 17.29 -1.84
C ASN A 200 13.73 18.49 -2.68
N GLY A 201 12.41 18.77 -2.65
CA GLY A 201 11.80 19.92 -3.31
C GLY A 201 11.34 19.69 -4.75
N VAL A 202 11.50 18.49 -5.31
CA VAL A 202 11.05 18.14 -6.68
C VAL A 202 9.96 17.07 -6.60
N PHE A 203 8.80 17.29 -7.21
CA PHE A 203 7.74 16.29 -7.27
C PHE A 203 8.22 15.00 -7.96
N CYS A 204 7.84 13.83 -7.42
CA CYS A 204 8.25 12.55 -8.00
C CYS A 204 7.89 12.43 -9.48
N SER A 205 6.77 13.02 -9.91
CA SER A 205 6.31 13.01 -11.29
C SER A 205 7.20 13.80 -12.28
N GLU A 206 8.04 14.71 -11.80
CA GLU A 206 8.92 15.54 -12.61
C GLU A 206 10.40 15.45 -12.20
N ASN A 207 10.74 14.45 -11.37
CA ASN A 207 12.09 14.26 -10.86
C ASN A 207 12.93 13.40 -11.83
N ARG A 208 13.70 14.07 -12.70
CA ARG A 208 14.55 13.40 -13.68
C ARG A 208 15.57 12.47 -13.04
N TRP A 209 16.21 12.90 -11.94
CA TRP A 209 17.16 12.05 -11.20
C TRP A 209 16.52 10.73 -10.77
N LEU A 210 15.27 10.77 -10.29
CA LEU A 210 14.53 9.59 -9.85
C LEU A 210 14.08 8.72 -11.05
N LEU A 211 13.39 9.33 -12.04
CA LEU A 211 12.67 8.60 -13.09
C LEU A 211 13.55 8.18 -14.26
N THR A 212 14.60 8.95 -14.57
CA THR A 212 15.51 8.65 -15.68
C THR A 212 16.83 8.14 -15.17
N ASP A 213 17.59 8.96 -14.43
CA ASP A 213 18.98 8.66 -14.10
C ASP A 213 19.08 7.39 -13.23
N ILE A 214 18.21 7.21 -12.21
CA ILE A 214 18.19 6.00 -11.38
C ILE A 214 17.38 4.88 -12.03
N LEU A 215 16.06 5.12 -12.25
CA LEU A 215 15.15 4.04 -12.60
C LEU A 215 15.51 3.43 -13.98
N ARG A 216 15.72 4.29 -15.00
CA ARG A 216 15.97 3.83 -16.36
C ARG A 216 17.45 3.55 -16.65
N ASP A 217 18.32 4.51 -16.37
CA ASP A 217 19.72 4.43 -16.79
C ASP A 217 20.54 3.52 -15.88
N GLU A 218 20.38 3.59 -14.55
CA GLU A 218 21.13 2.73 -13.64
C GLU A 218 20.50 1.34 -13.46
N TRP A 219 19.16 1.25 -13.31
CA TRP A 219 18.50 -0.04 -13.04
C TRP A 219 18.03 -0.76 -14.30
N GLY A 220 17.99 -0.08 -15.45
CA GLY A 220 17.62 -0.66 -16.74
C GLY A 220 16.11 -0.84 -16.92
N PHE A 221 15.27 -0.07 -16.23
CA PHE A 221 13.82 -0.14 -16.40
C PHE A 221 13.39 0.36 -17.78
N ASP A 222 12.70 -0.47 -18.54
CA ASP A 222 12.23 -0.17 -19.92
C ASP A 222 10.71 -0.15 -20.07
N GLY A 223 9.99 -0.25 -18.93
CA GLY A 223 8.52 -0.20 -18.88
C GLY A 223 7.95 1.22 -18.81
N VAL A 224 6.66 1.31 -18.50
CA VAL A 224 5.91 2.57 -18.38
C VAL A 224 6.02 3.14 -16.97
N VAL A 225 6.34 4.43 -16.87
CA VAL A 225 6.18 5.19 -15.62
C VAL A 225 4.86 5.95 -15.69
N MET A 226 3.97 5.70 -14.72
CA MET A 226 2.70 6.41 -14.58
C MET A 226 2.65 7.24 -13.31
N THR A 227 1.76 8.24 -13.28
CA THR A 227 1.46 8.95 -12.01
C THR A 227 0.59 8.10 -11.10
N ASP A 228 0.71 8.30 -9.80
CA ASP A 228 -0.42 8.06 -8.90
C ASP A 228 -1.58 9.02 -9.26
N TRP A 229 -2.81 8.71 -8.83
CA TRP A 229 -4.04 9.39 -9.25
C TRP A 229 -4.09 10.84 -8.76
N GLY A 230 -3.84 11.79 -9.68
CA GLY A 230 -3.76 13.21 -9.35
C GLY A 230 -2.37 13.70 -8.95
N ALA A 231 -1.33 12.88 -9.06
CA ALA A 231 0.06 13.26 -8.73
C ALA A 231 0.71 14.19 -9.77
N MET A 232 0.04 14.48 -10.89
CA MET A 232 0.58 15.38 -11.92
C MET A 232 0.74 16.81 -11.39
N HIS A 233 1.95 17.39 -11.57
CA HIS A 233 2.26 18.78 -11.24
C HIS A 233 2.47 19.61 -12.50
N ASP A 234 3.54 19.36 -13.26
CA ASP A 234 3.83 20.01 -14.55
C ASP A 234 4.01 18.93 -15.63
N ARG A 235 3.15 18.93 -16.65
CA ARG A 235 3.15 17.87 -17.67
C ARG A 235 4.33 17.94 -18.61
N VAL A 236 4.83 19.15 -18.93
CA VAL A 236 6.01 19.34 -19.77
C VAL A 236 7.26 18.87 -19.01
N ALA A 237 7.45 19.32 -17.77
CA ALA A 237 8.55 18.90 -16.93
C ALA A 237 8.53 17.38 -16.70
N SER A 238 7.35 16.79 -16.50
CA SER A 238 7.19 15.35 -16.27
C SER A 238 7.60 14.50 -17.48
N LEU A 239 7.19 14.85 -18.70
CA LEU A 239 7.61 14.16 -19.92
C LEU A 239 9.13 14.22 -20.10
N LYS A 240 9.73 15.39 -19.87
CA LYS A 240 11.20 15.58 -19.93
C LYS A 240 11.94 14.80 -18.84
N ALA A 241 11.30 14.54 -17.71
CA ALA A 241 11.85 13.75 -16.62
C ALA A 241 11.74 12.23 -16.83
N GLY A 242 10.97 11.77 -17.84
CA GLY A 242 10.80 10.35 -18.15
C GLY A 242 9.50 9.72 -17.66
N LEU A 243 8.50 10.53 -17.23
CA LEU A 243 7.15 10.08 -16.95
C LEU A 243 6.39 9.87 -18.26
N ASP A 244 5.77 8.70 -18.44
CA ASP A 244 5.05 8.36 -19.67
C ASP A 244 3.56 8.71 -19.60
N LEU A 245 2.85 8.25 -18.56
CA LEU A 245 1.39 8.28 -18.48
C LEU A 245 0.87 9.10 -17.29
N GLU A 246 -0.03 10.03 -17.56
CA GLU A 246 -0.81 10.73 -16.54
C GLU A 246 -2.08 9.94 -16.21
N MET A 247 -2.37 9.73 -14.91
CA MET A 247 -3.62 9.13 -14.43
C MET A 247 -4.28 10.04 -13.35
N PRO A 248 -5.63 10.05 -13.27
CA PRO A 248 -6.61 9.33 -14.08
C PRO A 248 -6.77 9.87 -15.51
N GLY A 249 -6.17 11.00 -15.85
CA GLY A 249 -6.26 11.61 -17.18
C GLY A 249 -7.58 12.34 -17.42
N ASP A 250 -7.87 12.60 -18.70
CA ASP A 250 -9.00 13.43 -19.18
C ASP A 250 -8.99 14.86 -18.60
N THR A 251 -7.81 15.34 -18.19
CA THR A 251 -7.62 16.72 -17.77
C THR A 251 -7.28 17.57 -19.00
N ALA A 252 -8.18 18.47 -19.37
CA ALA A 252 -7.96 19.36 -20.52
C ALA A 252 -6.66 20.17 -20.37
N ILE A 253 -6.23 20.45 -19.13
CA ILE A 253 -5.03 21.23 -18.85
C ILE A 253 -3.75 20.49 -19.24
N CYS A 254 -3.61 19.20 -18.93
CA CYS A 254 -2.40 18.45 -19.25
C CYS A 254 -2.22 18.29 -20.75
N ARG A 255 -3.30 18.01 -21.48
CA ARG A 255 -3.29 18.01 -22.94
C ARG A 255 -2.94 19.37 -23.52
N TRP A 256 -3.47 20.44 -22.94
CA TRP A 256 -3.13 21.80 -23.34
C TRP A 256 -1.64 22.10 -23.11
N TRP A 257 -1.06 21.73 -21.96
CA TRP A 257 0.37 21.91 -21.68
C TRP A 257 1.27 21.19 -22.69
N ILE A 258 0.91 19.96 -23.07
CA ILE A 258 1.67 19.21 -24.10
C ILE A 258 1.63 19.94 -25.45
N LEU A 259 0.44 20.30 -25.94
CA LEU A 259 0.28 20.95 -27.24
C LEU A 259 0.93 22.34 -27.28
N ASP A 260 0.80 23.11 -26.20
CA ASP A 260 1.44 24.41 -26.06
C ASP A 260 2.95 24.29 -26.00
N GLY A 261 3.47 23.35 -25.23
CA GLY A 261 4.90 23.07 -25.10
C GLY A 261 5.56 22.58 -26.39
N ILE A 262 4.84 21.79 -27.21
CA ILE A 262 5.31 21.44 -28.56
C ILE A 262 5.31 22.68 -29.47
N ALA A 263 4.26 23.50 -29.39
CA ALA A 263 4.13 24.69 -30.25
C ALA A 263 5.16 25.78 -29.93
N ASP A 264 5.53 25.98 -28.68
CA ASP A 264 6.53 26.95 -28.24
C ASP A 264 7.98 26.39 -28.17
N GLY A 265 8.15 25.07 -28.34
CA GLY A 265 9.43 24.38 -28.34
C GLY A 265 9.97 24.05 -26.94
N SER A 266 9.19 24.28 -25.86
CA SER A 266 9.59 23.94 -24.49
C SER A 266 9.54 22.42 -24.23
N LEU A 267 8.73 21.67 -24.99
CA LEU A 267 8.68 20.21 -25.00
C LEU A 267 9.24 19.67 -26.33
N PRO A 268 10.38 18.98 -26.33
CA PRO A 268 10.86 18.26 -27.51
C PRO A 268 9.90 17.14 -27.93
N MET A 269 9.61 17.00 -29.24
CA MET A 269 8.78 15.92 -29.77
C MET A 269 9.34 14.54 -29.40
N GLU A 270 10.66 14.42 -29.32
CA GLU A 270 11.35 13.17 -28.95
C GLU A 270 10.94 12.66 -27.56
N ASP A 271 10.73 13.53 -26.56
CA ASP A 271 10.31 13.12 -25.23
C ASP A 271 8.86 12.62 -25.23
N LEU A 272 7.98 13.26 -26.02
CA LEU A 272 6.60 12.78 -26.23
C LEU A 272 6.60 11.43 -26.98
N ASP A 273 7.46 11.27 -27.99
CA ASP A 273 7.55 10.02 -28.77
C ASP A 273 8.09 8.85 -27.92
N LYS A 274 9.04 9.10 -27.01
CA LYS A 274 9.50 8.09 -26.04
C LYS A 274 8.35 7.59 -25.16
N ALA A 275 7.58 8.50 -24.58
CA ALA A 275 6.43 8.16 -23.76
C ALA A 275 5.38 7.35 -24.54
N CYS A 276 5.03 7.80 -25.75
CA CYS A 276 4.12 7.06 -26.63
C CYS A 276 4.64 5.66 -26.95
N ARG A 277 5.92 5.51 -27.25
CA ARG A 277 6.57 4.24 -27.54
C ARG A 277 6.45 3.26 -26.38
N ASN A 278 6.71 3.71 -25.16
CA ASN A 278 6.62 2.88 -23.96
C ASN A 278 5.16 2.40 -23.73
N ILE A 279 4.18 3.30 -23.88
CA ILE A 279 2.76 2.96 -23.75
C ILE A 279 2.32 1.97 -24.83
N LEU A 280 2.75 2.16 -26.09
CA LEU A 280 2.44 1.23 -27.18
C LEU A 280 3.02 -0.17 -26.95
N LYS A 281 4.26 -0.27 -26.46
CA LYS A 281 4.86 -1.55 -26.06
C LYS A 281 4.04 -2.24 -24.96
N TRP A 282 3.64 -1.49 -23.94
CA TRP A 282 2.83 -1.99 -22.84
C TRP A 282 1.47 -2.48 -23.29
N ILE A 283 0.76 -1.72 -24.15
CA ILE A 283 -0.52 -2.12 -24.75
C ILE A 283 -0.34 -3.41 -25.57
N ASP A 284 0.69 -3.49 -26.43
CA ASP A 284 0.96 -4.67 -27.25
C ASP A 284 1.23 -5.94 -26.42
N ALA A 285 1.95 -5.78 -25.32
CA ALA A 285 2.29 -6.89 -24.42
C ALA A 285 1.08 -7.41 -23.62
N TYR A 286 0.27 -6.51 -23.06
CA TYR A 286 -0.69 -6.89 -22.03
C TYR A 286 -2.16 -6.83 -22.43
N VAL A 287 -2.57 -6.10 -23.48
CA VAL A 287 -3.96 -6.10 -23.89
C VAL A 287 -4.31 -7.43 -24.55
N LYS A 288 -5.07 -8.23 -23.85
CA LYS A 288 -5.57 -9.53 -24.28
C LYS A 288 -7.08 -9.60 -24.03
N PRO A 289 -7.83 -10.41 -24.80
CA PRO A 289 -9.25 -10.67 -24.50
C PRO A 289 -9.43 -11.21 -23.08
N ALA A 290 -10.55 -10.84 -22.45
CA ALA A 290 -10.92 -11.39 -21.15
C ALA A 290 -11.00 -12.92 -21.21
N ASP A 291 -10.58 -13.58 -20.13
CA ASP A 291 -10.66 -15.04 -20.02
C ASP A 291 -12.10 -15.43 -19.70
N PRO A 292 -12.77 -16.28 -20.50
CA PRO A 292 -14.13 -16.70 -20.22
C PRO A 292 -14.23 -17.71 -19.06
N ILE A 293 -13.09 -18.24 -18.58
CA ILE A 293 -13.06 -19.21 -17.48
C ILE A 293 -13.31 -18.49 -16.16
N LYS A 294 -14.41 -18.86 -15.51
CA LYS A 294 -14.75 -18.33 -14.19
C LYS A 294 -13.75 -18.81 -13.14
N PRO A 295 -13.23 -17.92 -12.27
CA PRO A 295 -12.35 -18.28 -11.18
C PRO A 295 -12.98 -19.29 -10.20
N ASP A 296 -12.16 -20.15 -9.63
CA ASP A 296 -12.59 -21.04 -8.54
C ASP A 296 -12.56 -20.30 -7.20
N TRP A 297 -13.62 -19.56 -6.92
CA TRP A 297 -13.75 -18.74 -5.73
C TRP A 297 -13.59 -19.54 -4.42
N GLN A 298 -13.90 -20.84 -4.41
CA GLN A 298 -13.73 -21.69 -3.23
C GLN A 298 -12.27 -22.05 -2.99
N ALA A 299 -11.54 -22.39 -4.06
CA ALA A 299 -10.09 -22.60 -3.97
C ALA A 299 -9.35 -21.33 -3.57
N HIS A 300 -9.73 -20.17 -4.13
CA HIS A 300 -9.15 -18.87 -3.76
C HIS A 300 -9.42 -18.54 -2.29
N HIS A 301 -10.64 -18.80 -1.81
CA HIS A 301 -11.01 -18.60 -0.41
C HIS A 301 -10.21 -19.52 0.53
N ALA A 302 -10.00 -20.77 0.16
CA ALA A 302 -9.16 -21.70 0.93
C ALA A 302 -7.70 -21.23 0.97
N LEU A 303 -7.13 -20.82 -0.17
CA LEU A 303 -5.78 -20.28 -0.24
C LEU A 303 -5.59 -19.04 0.65
N ALA A 304 -6.59 -18.16 0.73
CA ALA A 304 -6.55 -16.99 1.61
C ALA A 304 -6.38 -17.41 3.09
N ALA A 305 -7.04 -18.49 3.55
CA ALA A 305 -6.86 -19.01 4.91
C ALA A 305 -5.47 -19.63 5.11
N GLU A 306 -4.96 -20.37 4.13
CA GLU A 306 -3.62 -20.96 4.20
C GLU A 306 -2.54 -19.89 4.36
N ILE A 307 -2.60 -18.84 3.55
CA ILE A 307 -1.66 -17.72 3.62
C ILE A 307 -1.83 -16.97 4.95
N ALA A 308 -3.06 -16.75 5.43
CA ALA A 308 -3.30 -16.09 6.70
C ALA A 308 -2.72 -16.88 7.87
N ALA A 309 -2.87 -18.20 7.88
CA ALA A 309 -2.33 -19.07 8.93
C ALA A 309 -0.79 -19.09 8.93
N ASP A 310 -0.16 -19.11 7.74
CA ASP A 310 1.30 -19.09 7.59
C ASP A 310 1.92 -17.70 7.93
N SER A 311 1.08 -16.66 7.90
CA SER A 311 1.46 -15.26 8.17
C SER A 311 1.28 -14.84 9.63
N ALA A 312 0.38 -15.51 10.37
CA ALA A 312 0.05 -15.15 11.74
C ALA A 312 1.25 -15.32 12.69
N VAL A 313 1.44 -14.33 13.57
CA VAL A 313 2.56 -14.33 14.52
C VAL A 313 2.08 -14.57 15.94
N LEU A 314 2.52 -15.66 16.54
CA LEU A 314 2.33 -15.90 17.96
C LEU A 314 3.36 -15.08 18.74
N MET A 315 2.90 -13.99 19.36
CA MET A 315 3.78 -13.02 20.02
C MET A 315 4.06 -13.41 21.48
N LYS A 316 3.09 -14.04 22.15
CA LYS A 316 3.21 -14.55 23.52
C LYS A 316 2.41 -15.84 23.68
N ASN A 317 2.92 -16.80 24.46
CA ASN A 317 2.19 -17.99 24.87
C ASN A 317 2.78 -18.58 26.17
N ASP A 318 2.06 -18.46 27.25
CA ASP A 318 2.43 -19.05 28.55
C ASP A 318 1.95 -20.52 28.66
N GLY A 319 1.81 -21.20 27.52
CA GLY A 319 1.38 -22.60 27.45
C GLY A 319 -0.14 -22.80 27.44
N VAL A 320 -0.93 -21.73 27.21
CA VAL A 320 -2.39 -21.80 27.09
C VAL A 320 -2.82 -22.28 25.70
N LEU A 321 -2.04 -21.99 24.68
CA LEU A 321 -2.26 -22.42 23.29
C LEU A 321 -1.31 -23.55 22.88
N PRO A 322 -1.72 -24.46 21.98
CA PRO A 322 -3.05 -24.54 21.38
C PRO A 322 -4.08 -25.16 22.34
N PHE A 323 -5.36 -24.81 22.15
CA PHE A 323 -6.46 -25.43 22.89
C PHE A 323 -6.58 -26.91 22.58
N SER A 324 -6.90 -27.72 23.59
CA SER A 324 -7.13 -29.15 23.45
C SER A 324 -8.56 -29.48 22.97
N GLY A 325 -9.48 -28.47 23.02
CA GLY A 325 -10.92 -28.62 22.79
C GLY A 325 -11.70 -28.99 24.04
N ALA A 326 -11.03 -29.14 25.19
CA ALA A 326 -11.68 -29.39 26.47
C ALA A 326 -11.95 -28.10 27.28
N GLU A 327 -11.32 -27.00 26.93
CA GLU A 327 -11.43 -25.71 27.60
C GLU A 327 -12.81 -25.11 27.42
N LYS A 328 -13.34 -24.52 28.51
CA LYS A 328 -14.54 -23.69 28.47
C LYS A 328 -14.11 -22.26 28.14
N LEU A 329 -14.42 -21.83 26.93
CA LEU A 329 -14.04 -20.53 26.41
C LEU A 329 -15.15 -19.52 26.65
N HIS A 330 -14.78 -18.28 26.99
CA HIS A 330 -15.61 -17.09 26.89
C HIS A 330 -15.03 -16.18 25.82
N VAL A 331 -15.88 -15.57 24.99
CA VAL A 331 -15.43 -14.76 23.83
C VAL A 331 -15.94 -13.33 23.94
N GLU A 332 -15.04 -12.38 23.77
CA GLU A 332 -15.30 -10.96 23.85
C GLU A 332 -14.66 -10.18 22.68
N GLY A 333 -15.22 -9.02 22.37
CA GLY A 333 -14.71 -8.10 21.35
C GLY A 333 -15.49 -8.17 20.03
N GLU A 334 -15.80 -6.98 19.49
CA GLU A 334 -16.61 -6.83 18.26
C GLU A 334 -15.95 -7.52 17.04
N LEU A 335 -14.61 -7.59 16.99
CA LEU A 335 -13.88 -8.18 15.86
C LEU A 335 -14.03 -9.70 15.76
N PHE A 336 -14.62 -10.37 16.75
CA PHE A 336 -15.04 -11.77 16.66
C PHE A 336 -16.13 -11.97 15.60
N GLU A 337 -17.14 -11.09 15.58
CA GLU A 337 -18.23 -11.13 14.63
C GLU A 337 -17.96 -10.27 13.37
N LYS A 338 -17.31 -9.12 13.56
CA LYS A 338 -17.01 -8.14 12.51
C LYS A 338 -15.51 -8.07 12.27
N MET A 339 -14.93 -9.20 11.85
CA MET A 339 -13.50 -9.31 11.61
C MET A 339 -12.98 -8.23 10.66
N ARG A 340 -11.96 -7.50 11.09
CA ARG A 340 -11.22 -6.62 10.19
C ARG A 340 -10.22 -7.43 9.39
N TYR A 341 -10.49 -7.64 8.11
CA TYR A 341 -9.72 -8.54 7.24
C TYR A 341 -8.90 -7.81 6.18
N GLN A 342 -9.13 -6.53 5.94
CA GLN A 342 -8.45 -5.70 4.94
C GLN A 342 -8.30 -4.25 5.41
N GLY A 343 -7.45 -3.47 4.70
CA GLY A 343 -7.30 -2.04 4.91
C GLY A 343 -8.46 -1.23 4.32
N ALA A 344 -8.39 0.09 4.47
CA ALA A 344 -9.37 1.04 3.97
C ALA A 344 -8.71 2.04 3.00
N GLY A 345 -9.42 2.36 1.92
CA GLY A 345 -8.94 3.26 0.87
C GLY A 345 -9.08 2.67 -0.54
N SER A 346 -8.17 3.02 -1.43
CA SER A 346 -8.16 2.56 -2.83
C SER A 346 -8.01 1.04 -2.98
N SER A 347 -7.36 0.39 -2.01
CA SER A 347 -7.14 -1.07 -2.00
C SER A 347 -8.30 -1.89 -1.43
N MET A 348 -9.43 -1.26 -1.05
CA MET A 348 -10.55 -1.95 -0.43
C MET A 348 -11.34 -2.82 -1.42
N ILE A 349 -11.34 -4.12 -1.24
CA ILE A 349 -11.94 -5.12 -2.11
C ILE A 349 -13.36 -5.44 -1.64
N LYS A 350 -14.27 -5.72 -2.58
CA LYS A 350 -15.55 -6.36 -2.29
C LYS A 350 -15.35 -7.88 -2.29
N PRO A 351 -15.32 -8.54 -1.12
CA PRO A 351 -15.00 -9.96 -1.06
C PRO A 351 -16.11 -10.82 -1.67
N THR A 352 -15.74 -11.94 -2.26
CA THR A 352 -16.68 -12.94 -2.76
C THR A 352 -17.44 -13.61 -1.63
N MET A 353 -16.78 -13.81 -0.50
CA MET A 353 -17.30 -14.35 0.74
C MET A 353 -16.40 -13.95 1.92
N VAL A 354 -16.92 -13.96 3.13
CA VAL A 354 -16.13 -13.72 4.35
C VAL A 354 -16.42 -14.85 5.32
N THR A 355 -15.37 -15.39 5.94
CA THR A 355 -15.47 -16.30 7.08
C THR A 355 -14.88 -15.60 8.30
N THR A 356 -15.72 -15.24 9.24
CA THR A 356 -15.33 -14.60 10.51
C THR A 356 -14.86 -15.64 11.53
N PRO A 357 -14.14 -15.24 12.60
CA PRO A 357 -13.85 -16.13 13.72
C PRO A 357 -15.10 -16.79 14.30
N LYS A 358 -16.21 -16.06 14.39
CA LYS A 358 -17.52 -16.61 14.84
C LYS A 358 -18.00 -17.73 13.95
N ASP A 359 -18.01 -17.53 12.62
CA ASP A 359 -18.43 -18.58 11.66
C ASP A 359 -17.57 -19.84 11.79
N ALA A 360 -16.26 -19.66 11.96
CA ALA A 360 -15.33 -20.78 12.11
C ALA A 360 -15.51 -21.53 13.44
N PHE A 361 -15.80 -20.82 14.53
CA PHE A 361 -16.05 -21.40 15.84
C PHE A 361 -17.39 -22.16 15.85
N GLU A 362 -18.45 -21.59 15.25
CA GLU A 362 -19.74 -22.27 15.09
C GLU A 362 -19.61 -23.57 14.29
N ARG A 363 -18.88 -23.56 13.17
CA ARG A 363 -18.58 -24.78 12.37
C ARG A 363 -17.84 -25.85 13.19
N ARG A 364 -17.02 -25.41 14.15
CA ARG A 364 -16.28 -26.30 15.05
C ARG A 364 -17.12 -26.79 16.24
N GLY A 365 -18.29 -26.22 16.45
CA GLY A 365 -19.14 -26.50 17.60
C GLY A 365 -18.61 -25.95 18.92
N VAL A 366 -17.73 -24.93 18.86
CA VAL A 366 -17.24 -24.21 20.04
C VAL A 366 -18.40 -23.44 20.69
N LYS A 367 -18.54 -23.66 22.00
CA LYS A 367 -19.58 -22.99 22.80
C LYS A 367 -18.99 -21.83 23.56
N ASP A 368 -19.67 -20.69 23.53
CA ASP A 368 -19.42 -19.59 24.43
C ASP A 368 -19.98 -19.89 25.82
N HIS A 369 -19.21 -19.65 26.87
CA HIS A 369 -19.57 -19.84 28.26
C HIS A 369 -19.61 -18.52 29.00
N SER A 370 -20.35 -18.43 30.12
CA SER A 370 -20.27 -17.23 30.97
C SER A 370 -18.87 -17.08 31.58
N ILE A 371 -18.51 -15.85 31.93
CA ILE A 371 -17.22 -15.53 32.56
C ILE A 371 -16.97 -16.39 33.82
N GLU A 372 -18.03 -16.62 34.62
CA GLU A 372 -17.93 -17.44 35.84
C GLU A 372 -17.60 -18.91 35.53
N ALA A 373 -18.16 -19.42 34.43
CA ALA A 373 -18.05 -20.83 34.06
C ALA A 373 -16.84 -21.15 33.16
N CYS A 374 -16.19 -20.14 32.59
CA CYS A 374 -15.08 -20.33 31.66
C CYS A 374 -13.76 -20.61 32.36
N ASP A 375 -12.83 -21.24 31.63
CA ASP A 375 -11.44 -21.43 32.02
C ASP A 375 -10.52 -20.38 31.39
N THR A 376 -10.88 -19.95 30.21
CA THR A 376 -10.10 -19.01 29.37
C THR A 376 -11.01 -18.01 28.67
N ILE A 377 -10.59 -16.77 28.62
CA ILE A 377 -11.26 -15.68 27.90
C ILE A 377 -10.47 -15.37 26.64
N LEU A 378 -11.15 -15.35 25.49
CA LEU A 378 -10.65 -14.88 24.21
C LEU A 378 -11.11 -13.44 23.98
N VAL A 379 -10.19 -12.52 23.73
CA VAL A 379 -10.51 -11.13 23.37
C VAL A 379 -10.03 -10.84 21.98
N PHE A 380 -10.96 -10.44 21.10
CA PHE A 380 -10.67 -10.02 19.73
C PHE A 380 -10.57 -8.50 19.67
N ALA A 381 -9.38 -7.99 19.44
CA ALA A 381 -9.07 -6.56 19.46
C ALA A 381 -8.27 -6.14 18.22
N GLY A 382 -8.21 -4.85 17.93
CA GLY A 382 -7.41 -4.36 16.81
C GLY A 382 -7.79 -2.97 16.34
N LEU A 383 -7.09 -2.53 15.31
CA LEU A 383 -7.36 -1.25 14.67
C LEU A 383 -8.60 -1.34 13.79
N THR A 384 -9.41 -0.29 13.76
CA THR A 384 -10.54 -0.15 12.83
C THR A 384 -10.19 0.81 11.69
N ASP A 385 -11.04 0.88 10.66
CA ASP A 385 -10.87 1.80 9.53
C ASP A 385 -10.86 3.29 9.95
N LEU A 386 -11.34 3.60 11.16
CA LEU A 386 -11.25 4.94 11.75
C LEU A 386 -9.83 5.28 12.19
N TYR A 387 -9.06 4.28 12.61
CA TYR A 387 -7.71 4.46 13.13
C TYR A 387 -6.64 4.27 12.05
N GLU A 388 -6.88 3.40 11.08
CA GLU A 388 -5.92 3.04 10.05
C GLU A 388 -6.59 3.01 8.67
N SER A 389 -6.19 3.93 7.78
CA SER A 389 -6.76 4.08 6.44
C SER A 389 -5.85 4.91 5.56
N GLU A 390 -5.90 4.69 4.27
CA GLU A 390 -5.39 5.63 3.27
C GLU A 390 -5.99 7.02 3.47
N GLY A 391 -5.19 8.06 3.21
CA GLY A 391 -5.58 9.47 3.26
C GLY A 391 -5.42 10.12 4.62
N GLY A 392 -4.84 9.45 5.61
CA GLY A 392 -4.53 10.04 6.91
C GLY A 392 -3.71 9.13 7.79
N ASP A 393 -2.74 9.71 8.48
CA ASP A 393 -1.90 9.02 9.46
C ASP A 393 -2.61 8.88 10.80
N ARG A 394 -2.19 7.91 11.59
CA ARG A 394 -2.68 7.68 12.96
C ARG A 394 -2.15 8.76 13.90
N GLU A 395 -2.93 9.09 14.93
CA GLU A 395 -2.53 10.07 15.95
C GLU A 395 -1.55 9.49 16.98
N ASN A 396 -1.62 8.17 17.23
CA ASN A 396 -0.79 7.44 18.19
C ASN A 396 -0.82 5.94 17.89
N MET A 397 0.01 5.16 18.59
CA MET A 397 0.09 3.70 18.43
C MET A 397 -0.92 2.92 19.29
N ARG A 398 -1.85 3.57 19.98
CA ARG A 398 -2.76 2.88 20.92
C ARG A 398 -3.89 2.16 20.18
N LEU A 399 -4.36 1.09 20.77
CA LEU A 399 -5.67 0.52 20.45
C LEU A 399 -6.78 1.48 20.88
N PRO A 400 -8.01 1.36 20.34
CA PRO A 400 -9.19 2.06 20.85
C PRO A 400 -9.33 1.90 22.37
N ALA A 401 -9.69 2.99 23.05
CA ALA A 401 -9.72 3.01 24.53
C ALA A 401 -10.69 1.98 25.12
N ASP A 402 -11.85 1.80 24.50
CA ASP A 402 -12.85 0.80 24.89
C ASP A 402 -12.33 -0.64 24.81
N GLN A 403 -11.46 -0.94 23.84
CA GLN A 403 -10.83 -2.25 23.71
C GLN A 403 -9.76 -2.46 24.81
N LEU A 404 -8.98 -1.44 25.14
CA LEU A 404 -8.00 -1.51 26.23
C LEU A 404 -8.72 -1.73 27.58
N GLU A 405 -9.79 -0.98 27.85
CA GLU A 405 -10.64 -1.16 29.03
C GLU A 405 -11.27 -2.56 29.08
N LEU A 406 -11.71 -3.12 27.94
CA LEU A 406 -12.22 -4.48 27.86
C LEU A 406 -11.15 -5.49 28.26
N ILE A 407 -9.96 -5.40 27.67
CA ILE A 407 -8.84 -6.32 28.00
C ILE A 407 -8.50 -6.23 29.49
N ASP A 408 -8.42 -5.04 30.05
CA ASP A 408 -8.12 -4.84 31.48
C ASP A 408 -9.16 -5.48 32.38
N ARG A 409 -10.46 -5.28 32.08
CA ARG A 409 -11.56 -5.94 32.82
C ARG A 409 -11.47 -7.46 32.77
N MET A 410 -11.13 -8.01 31.57
CA MET A 410 -10.97 -9.47 31.44
C MET A 410 -9.77 -10.00 32.22
N CYS A 411 -8.67 -9.28 32.24
CA CYS A 411 -7.52 -9.61 33.08
C CYS A 411 -7.83 -9.56 34.58
N ASP A 412 -8.68 -8.61 35.02
CA ASP A 412 -9.08 -8.45 36.42
C ASP A 412 -9.95 -9.62 36.94
N THR A 413 -10.52 -10.44 36.05
CA THR A 413 -11.26 -11.66 36.43
C THR A 413 -10.35 -12.74 37.02
N GLY A 414 -9.03 -12.64 36.83
CA GLY A 414 -8.06 -13.66 37.19
C GLY A 414 -8.07 -14.93 36.35
N LYS A 415 -8.86 -14.95 35.27
CA LYS A 415 -8.88 -16.03 34.28
C LYS A 415 -7.68 -15.91 33.31
N LYS A 416 -7.36 -16.99 32.60
CA LYS A 416 -6.41 -16.92 31.48
C LYS A 416 -7.04 -16.07 30.36
N VAL A 417 -6.29 -15.09 29.87
CA VAL A 417 -6.75 -14.23 28.78
C VAL A 417 -5.86 -14.44 27.55
N VAL A 418 -6.48 -14.68 26.40
CA VAL A 418 -5.82 -14.77 25.09
C VAL A 418 -6.31 -13.64 24.23
N VAL A 419 -5.41 -12.83 23.70
CA VAL A 419 -5.76 -11.71 22.81
C VAL A 419 -5.43 -12.08 21.37
N VAL A 420 -6.42 -11.96 20.48
CA VAL A 420 -6.26 -12.07 19.03
C VAL A 420 -6.32 -10.67 18.43
N LEU A 421 -5.22 -10.23 17.81
CA LEU A 421 -5.06 -8.89 17.28
C LEU A 421 -5.30 -8.83 15.77
N PHE A 422 -5.98 -7.76 15.34
CA PHE A 422 -6.17 -7.40 13.94
C PHE A 422 -5.71 -5.95 13.69
N GLY A 423 -4.95 -5.73 12.62
CA GLY A 423 -4.45 -4.41 12.23
C GLY A 423 -3.25 -4.53 11.30
N GLY A 424 -3.07 -3.57 10.41
CA GLY A 424 -1.96 -3.57 9.44
C GLY A 424 -0.70 -2.87 9.95
N SER A 425 -0.76 -2.26 11.13
CA SER A 425 0.33 -1.50 11.73
C SER A 425 0.56 -1.92 13.19
N VAL A 426 1.73 -1.60 13.68
CA VAL A 426 2.13 -1.80 15.08
C VAL A 426 1.24 -1.03 16.05
N VAL A 427 0.95 -1.62 17.19
CA VAL A 427 0.23 -1.01 18.31
C VAL A 427 0.96 -1.21 19.63
N GLU A 428 0.78 -0.29 20.58
CA GLU A 428 1.23 -0.47 21.96
C GLU A 428 0.45 -1.59 22.63
N LEU A 429 1.15 -2.42 23.41
CA LEU A 429 0.60 -3.57 24.11
C LEU A 429 0.79 -3.46 25.63
N PRO A 430 0.15 -2.50 26.32
CA PRO A 430 0.34 -2.31 27.76
C PRO A 430 -0.14 -3.51 28.58
N PHE A 431 -1.02 -4.33 28.03
CA PHE A 431 -1.56 -5.53 28.65
C PHE A 431 -0.70 -6.79 28.47
N ALA A 432 0.37 -6.73 27.66
CA ALA A 432 1.12 -7.91 27.23
C ALA A 432 1.61 -8.78 28.39
N ASP A 433 2.00 -8.18 29.53
CA ASP A 433 2.48 -8.91 30.70
C ASP A 433 1.35 -9.54 31.53
N ARG A 434 0.09 -9.13 31.32
CA ARG A 434 -1.09 -9.59 32.06
C ARG A 434 -1.84 -10.73 31.36
N VAL A 435 -1.68 -10.88 30.04
CA VAL A 435 -2.39 -11.89 29.25
C VAL A 435 -1.57 -13.16 29.09
N SER A 436 -2.21 -14.31 28.89
CA SER A 436 -1.54 -15.61 28.76
C SER A 436 -1.02 -15.89 27.34
N ALA A 437 -1.66 -15.31 26.30
CA ALA A 437 -1.17 -15.40 24.94
C ALA A 437 -1.60 -14.20 24.10
N ILE A 438 -0.83 -13.91 23.05
CA ILE A 438 -1.13 -12.90 22.04
C ILE A 438 -0.86 -13.52 20.66
N LEU A 439 -1.91 -13.60 19.83
CA LEU A 439 -1.84 -14.04 18.43
C LEU A 439 -2.16 -12.84 17.53
N ASN A 440 -1.19 -12.41 16.72
CA ASN A 440 -1.38 -11.32 15.78
C ASN A 440 -1.71 -11.90 14.39
N MET A 441 -2.90 -11.58 13.91
CA MET A 441 -3.40 -11.98 12.59
C MET A 441 -3.16 -10.93 11.51
N PHE A 442 -2.71 -9.73 11.87
CA PHE A 442 -2.66 -8.57 10.97
C PHE A 442 -4.02 -8.31 10.30
N LEU A 443 -4.05 -8.16 8.98
CA LEU A 443 -5.26 -8.11 8.17
C LEU A 443 -5.31 -9.38 7.31
N PRO A 444 -6.00 -10.43 7.78
CA PRO A 444 -5.80 -11.80 7.32
C PRO A 444 -6.57 -12.18 6.04
N GLY A 445 -7.21 -11.22 5.38
CA GLY A 445 -8.03 -11.51 4.20
C GLY A 445 -9.39 -12.15 4.56
N GLN A 446 -10.16 -12.42 3.51
CA GLN A 446 -11.57 -12.81 3.63
C GLN A 446 -11.85 -14.12 4.38
N ASN A 447 -10.84 -14.99 4.56
CA ASN A 447 -10.97 -16.28 5.26
C ASN A 447 -10.12 -16.33 6.54
N GLY A 448 -9.83 -15.17 7.13
CA GLY A 448 -9.06 -15.06 8.36
C GLY A 448 -9.65 -15.81 9.54
N GLY A 449 -10.97 -15.93 9.62
CA GLY A 449 -11.64 -16.66 10.71
C GLY A 449 -11.30 -18.15 10.73
N THR A 450 -11.21 -18.80 9.58
CA THR A 450 -10.73 -20.19 9.47
C THR A 450 -9.29 -20.31 9.99
N ALA A 451 -8.40 -19.42 9.56
CA ALA A 451 -7.01 -19.39 10.01
C ALA A 451 -6.89 -19.19 11.53
N VAL A 452 -7.68 -18.26 12.11
CA VAL A 452 -7.76 -18.06 13.58
C VAL A 452 -8.12 -19.34 14.29
N ALA A 453 -9.18 -20.02 13.85
CA ALA A 453 -9.63 -21.27 14.50
C ALA A 453 -8.57 -22.38 14.37
N GLU A 454 -8.00 -22.58 13.18
CA GLU A 454 -6.95 -23.60 12.96
C GLU A 454 -5.72 -23.37 13.84
N LEU A 455 -5.31 -22.11 14.01
CA LEU A 455 -4.19 -21.76 14.87
C LEU A 455 -4.51 -21.95 16.35
N LEU A 456 -5.63 -21.43 16.84
CA LEU A 456 -5.98 -21.50 18.26
C LEU A 456 -6.19 -22.96 18.73
N PHE A 457 -6.72 -23.83 17.86
CA PHE A 457 -6.96 -25.24 18.18
C PHE A 457 -5.83 -26.20 17.74
N GLY A 458 -4.75 -25.65 17.15
CA GLY A 458 -3.53 -26.40 16.83
C GLY A 458 -3.61 -27.31 15.61
N ASP A 459 -4.59 -27.11 14.71
CA ASP A 459 -4.62 -27.75 13.38
C ASP A 459 -3.49 -27.23 12.51
N LYS A 460 -3.13 -25.96 12.70
CA LYS A 460 -1.93 -25.30 12.16
C LYS A 460 -1.03 -24.84 13.31
N ASN A 461 0.26 -24.85 13.04
CA ASN A 461 1.26 -24.34 13.97
C ASN A 461 1.68 -22.94 13.52
N PRO A 462 1.59 -21.89 14.40
CA PRO A 462 2.08 -20.56 14.07
C PRO A 462 3.54 -20.60 13.63
N SER A 463 3.85 -19.91 12.54
CA SER A 463 5.20 -19.90 11.95
C SER A 463 5.60 -18.53 11.40
N GLY A 464 4.73 -17.54 11.48
CA GLY A 464 5.02 -16.18 11.09
C GLY A 464 6.07 -15.52 11.99
N LYS A 465 6.83 -14.60 11.40
CA LYS A 465 7.82 -13.76 12.10
C LYS A 465 7.51 -12.30 11.81
N LEU A 466 7.67 -11.42 12.78
CA LEU A 466 7.41 -10.00 12.60
C LEU A 466 8.27 -9.41 11.47
N ALA A 467 7.64 -8.71 10.54
CA ALA A 467 8.30 -8.00 9.45
C ALA A 467 8.63 -6.53 9.81
N GLU A 468 8.34 -6.15 11.04
CA GLU A 468 8.64 -4.84 11.62
C GLU A 468 8.82 -4.97 13.13
N THR A 469 9.65 -4.08 13.70
CA THR A 469 9.88 -3.99 15.14
C THR A 469 8.65 -3.43 15.85
N TRP A 470 8.33 -3.96 17.02
CA TRP A 470 7.27 -3.47 17.91
C TRP A 470 7.88 -2.70 19.07
N PRO A 471 7.96 -1.36 19.02
CA PRO A 471 8.46 -0.55 20.13
C PRO A 471 7.52 -0.62 21.33
N LEU A 472 8.02 -0.18 22.48
CA LEU A 472 7.20 -0.12 23.71
C LEU A 472 6.19 1.02 23.63
N ARG A 473 6.59 2.15 23.05
CA ARG A 473 5.82 3.41 23.03
C ARG A 473 6.08 4.17 21.75
N ASP A 474 5.16 5.05 21.43
CA ASP A 474 5.22 5.96 20.29
C ASP A 474 6.49 6.84 20.30
N GLU A 475 6.86 7.35 21.48
CA GLU A 475 8.03 8.21 21.63
C GLU A 475 9.37 7.52 21.39
N ASP A 476 9.40 6.19 21.41
CA ASP A 476 10.62 5.39 21.17
C ASP A 476 10.90 5.24 19.63
N VAL A 477 9.97 5.66 18.77
CA VAL A 477 10.10 5.57 17.30
C VAL A 477 10.96 6.73 16.79
N PRO A 478 11.98 6.48 15.93
CA PRO A 478 12.75 7.55 15.34
C PRO A 478 11.84 8.52 14.53
N GLY A 479 12.02 9.82 14.73
CA GLY A 479 11.22 10.84 14.04
C GLY A 479 9.78 11.03 14.54
N ALA A 480 9.31 10.29 15.56
CA ALA A 480 7.92 10.39 16.07
C ALA A 480 7.47 11.82 16.40
N ALA A 481 8.38 12.64 16.91
CA ALA A 481 8.07 14.02 17.31
C ALA A 481 7.60 14.91 16.14
N SER A 482 8.04 14.65 14.90
CA SER A 482 7.76 15.48 13.71
C SER A 482 6.87 14.79 12.68
N PHE A 483 6.73 13.47 12.74
CA PHE A 483 6.03 12.68 11.73
C PHE A 483 4.59 13.17 11.46
N GLY A 484 4.28 13.43 10.18
CA GLY A 484 2.94 13.80 9.72
C GLY A 484 2.39 15.15 10.23
N LYS A 485 3.21 15.99 10.90
CA LYS A 485 2.76 17.26 11.50
C LYS A 485 2.84 18.45 10.56
N THR A 486 3.74 18.41 9.60
CA THR A 486 3.96 19.46 8.60
C THR A 486 4.14 18.86 7.22
N PRO A 487 4.04 19.63 6.13
CA PRO A 487 4.35 19.14 4.80
C PRO A 487 5.84 18.84 4.57
N LEU A 488 6.68 19.03 5.57
CA LEU A 488 8.12 18.74 5.51
C LEU A 488 8.44 17.51 6.35
N GLU A 489 8.70 16.38 5.67
CA GLU A 489 9.13 15.14 6.31
C GLU A 489 10.64 15.00 6.16
N VAL A 490 11.37 15.24 7.26
CA VAL A 490 12.83 15.13 7.30
C VAL A 490 13.24 13.76 7.80
N TYR A 491 14.01 13.04 7.01
CA TYR A 491 14.51 11.69 7.30
C TYR A 491 15.85 11.78 8.05
N ALA A 492 15.82 12.47 9.19
CA ALA A 492 17.01 12.76 9.99
C ALA A 492 17.65 11.52 10.63
N GLU A 493 16.89 10.44 10.76
CA GLU A 493 17.36 9.16 11.21
C GLU A 493 18.30 8.45 10.22
N GLY A 494 18.32 8.92 8.98
CA GLY A 494 19.18 8.35 7.94
C GLY A 494 18.85 6.87 7.67
N THR A 495 19.89 6.02 7.69
CA THR A 495 19.73 4.57 7.53
C THR A 495 19.38 3.84 8.83
N GLU A 496 19.28 4.56 9.95
CA GLU A 496 18.96 4.01 11.28
C GLU A 496 17.45 3.95 11.48
N LEU A 497 16.83 2.94 10.88
CA LEU A 497 15.39 2.72 10.92
C LEU A 497 15.06 1.32 11.42
N GLY A 498 13.90 1.17 12.09
CA GLY A 498 13.41 -0.11 12.57
C GLY A 498 14.43 -0.80 13.47
N TYR A 499 14.63 -2.11 13.30
CA TYR A 499 15.56 -2.90 14.11
C TYR A 499 17.00 -2.38 14.07
N ARG A 500 17.43 -1.72 12.98
CA ARG A 500 18.77 -1.09 12.90
C ARG A 500 18.93 -0.01 13.94
N TYR A 501 17.91 0.84 14.11
CA TYR A 501 17.87 1.92 15.11
C TYR A 501 17.87 1.37 16.52
N TYR A 502 16.92 0.49 16.85
CA TYR A 502 16.76 -0.04 18.20
C TYR A 502 17.99 -0.82 18.66
N ASN A 503 18.57 -1.66 17.79
CA ASN A 503 19.77 -2.44 18.09
C ASN A 503 20.99 -1.54 18.30
N LYS A 504 21.20 -0.53 17.42
CA LYS A 504 22.35 0.37 17.52
C LYS A 504 22.32 1.23 18.79
N HIS A 505 21.15 1.71 19.17
CA HIS A 505 20.98 2.58 20.34
C HIS A 505 20.65 1.83 21.64
N GLY A 506 20.53 0.50 21.61
CA GLY A 506 20.20 -0.31 22.77
C GLY A 506 18.83 0.01 23.38
N ILE A 507 17.87 0.42 22.54
CA ILE A 507 16.51 0.77 22.97
C ILE A 507 15.69 -0.51 23.10
N ALA A 508 15.06 -0.71 24.26
CA ALA A 508 14.19 -1.85 24.48
C ALA A 508 12.93 -1.79 23.62
N VAL A 509 12.55 -2.93 23.07
CA VAL A 509 11.34 -3.08 22.26
C VAL A 509 10.42 -4.13 22.87
N ARG A 510 9.14 -4.09 22.54
CA ARG A 510 8.20 -5.12 23.01
C ARG A 510 8.49 -6.46 22.32
N TYR A 511 8.68 -6.44 21.02
CA TYR A 511 9.09 -7.58 20.21
C TYR A 511 10.04 -7.12 19.09
N PRO A 512 11.17 -7.79 18.87
CA PRO A 512 12.10 -7.42 17.83
C PRO A 512 11.61 -7.86 16.43
N PHE A 513 12.14 -7.24 15.39
CA PHE A 513 12.03 -7.71 14.01
C PHE A 513 12.45 -9.20 13.91
N GLY A 514 11.74 -9.97 13.09
CA GLY A 514 12.02 -11.40 12.93
C GLY A 514 11.52 -12.30 14.06
N TYR A 515 10.86 -11.75 15.08
CA TYR A 515 10.34 -12.50 16.23
C TYR A 515 9.02 -13.20 15.90
N GLY A 516 8.84 -14.38 16.47
CA GLY A 516 7.58 -15.14 16.45
C GLY A 516 7.77 -16.51 17.08
N LEU A 517 6.81 -16.94 17.90
CA LEU A 517 6.79 -18.23 18.58
C LEU A 517 6.13 -19.32 17.74
N SER A 518 6.35 -20.57 18.15
CA SER A 518 5.74 -21.75 17.57
C SER A 518 5.26 -22.68 18.69
N TYR A 519 4.35 -23.61 18.36
CA TYR A 519 3.95 -24.71 19.27
C TYR A 519 4.97 -25.84 19.32
N THR A 520 6.06 -25.73 18.59
CA THR A 520 7.23 -26.61 18.65
C THR A 520 8.49 -25.79 18.91
N SER A 521 9.63 -26.47 19.07
CA SER A 521 10.91 -25.79 19.27
C SER A 521 11.89 -26.14 18.15
N PHE A 522 12.77 -25.21 17.84
CA PHE A 522 13.80 -25.38 16.84
C PHE A 522 15.19 -25.07 17.43
N SER A 523 16.21 -25.73 16.91
CA SER A 523 17.61 -25.36 17.12
C SER A 523 18.26 -24.97 15.82
N HIS A 524 19.17 -24.02 15.89
CA HIS A 524 19.95 -23.50 14.81
C HIS A 524 21.42 -23.76 15.05
N SER A 525 22.17 -24.31 14.08
CA SER A 525 23.62 -24.29 14.14
C SER A 525 24.15 -22.88 13.85
N ASP A 526 25.42 -22.63 14.13
CA ASP A 526 26.07 -21.43 13.64
C ASP A 526 26.11 -21.40 12.11
N TRP A 527 26.08 -20.21 11.53
CA TRP A 527 26.29 -20.00 10.12
C TRP A 527 27.73 -20.33 9.72
N LYS A 528 27.92 -21.16 8.72
CA LYS A 528 29.21 -21.46 8.10
C LYS A 528 29.31 -20.71 6.79
N GLN A 529 30.41 -20.01 6.57
CA GLN A 529 30.65 -19.23 5.36
C GLN A 529 31.60 -19.96 4.41
N ASP A 530 31.21 -20.06 3.14
CA ASP A 530 32.09 -20.49 2.04
C ASP A 530 31.89 -19.52 0.85
N GLY A 531 32.89 -18.67 0.64
CA GLY A 531 32.79 -17.56 -0.30
C GLY A 531 31.68 -16.58 0.09
N ASN A 532 30.67 -16.43 -0.78
CA ASN A 532 29.48 -15.63 -0.54
C ASN A 532 28.24 -16.47 -0.16
N THR A 533 28.41 -17.78 0.05
CA THR A 533 27.35 -18.69 0.48
C THR A 533 27.47 -18.98 1.98
N TYR A 534 26.37 -18.87 2.67
CA TYR A 534 26.24 -19.14 4.10
C TYR A 534 25.32 -20.34 4.29
N THR A 535 25.75 -21.32 5.10
CA THR A 535 24.96 -22.52 5.40
C THR A 535 24.69 -22.64 6.90
N GLN A 536 23.49 -23.06 7.25
CA GLN A 536 23.03 -23.31 8.61
C GLN A 536 22.14 -24.55 8.64
N THR A 537 22.23 -25.36 9.67
CA THR A 537 21.30 -26.45 9.92
C THR A 537 20.21 -26.00 10.87
N VAL A 538 18.95 -26.17 10.50
CA VAL A 538 17.78 -25.96 11.35
C VAL A 538 17.17 -27.31 11.68
N THR A 539 16.89 -27.58 12.95
CA THR A 539 16.34 -28.84 13.43
C THR A 539 15.08 -28.59 14.27
N ASN A 540 13.99 -29.30 13.97
CA ASN A 540 12.82 -29.32 14.84
C ASN A 540 13.09 -30.22 16.06
N THR A 541 13.32 -29.62 17.20
CA THR A 541 13.64 -30.31 18.45
C THR A 541 12.41 -30.62 19.33
N GLY A 542 11.24 -30.12 18.90
CA GLY A 542 9.99 -30.33 19.62
C GLY A 542 9.18 -31.52 19.12
N SER A 543 7.91 -31.57 19.48
CA SER A 543 7.03 -32.73 19.27
C SER A 543 5.96 -32.53 18.21
N ARG A 544 5.92 -31.39 17.53
CA ARG A 544 4.91 -31.07 16.50
C ARG A 544 5.59 -30.69 15.20
N PHE A 545 4.93 -30.99 14.08
CA PHE A 545 5.29 -30.41 12.78
C PHE A 545 5.23 -28.89 12.86
N GLY A 546 6.20 -28.20 12.26
CA GLY A 546 6.24 -26.74 12.25
C GLY A 546 7.18 -26.19 11.19
N ALA A 547 7.16 -24.87 11.04
CA ALA A 547 8.07 -24.18 10.18
C ALA A 547 8.88 -23.15 10.95
N GLU A 548 10.12 -22.93 10.50
CA GLU A 548 11.06 -21.98 11.08
C GLU A 548 11.73 -21.17 9.95
N VAL A 549 12.11 -19.93 10.26
CA VAL A 549 12.79 -19.03 9.34
C VAL A 549 14.24 -18.88 9.75
N ALA A 550 15.15 -19.41 8.95
CA ALA A 550 16.57 -19.12 9.05
C ALA A 550 16.81 -17.69 8.50
N GLN A 551 17.34 -16.81 9.34
CA GLN A 551 17.56 -15.39 9.04
C GLN A 551 19.06 -15.10 9.10
N LEU A 552 19.64 -14.64 7.98
CA LEU A 552 21.06 -14.29 7.89
C LEU A 552 21.23 -12.79 8.00
N TYR A 553 21.91 -12.35 9.05
CA TYR A 553 22.30 -10.96 9.26
C TYR A 553 23.80 -10.80 9.10
N LEU A 554 24.22 -9.82 8.28
CA LEU A 554 25.63 -9.43 8.12
C LEU A 554 25.76 -7.94 8.38
N GLY A 555 26.70 -7.55 9.23
CA GLY A 555 26.88 -6.15 9.61
C GLY A 555 25.66 -5.53 10.32
N GLY A 556 24.79 -6.36 10.89
CA GLY A 556 23.55 -5.91 11.54
C GLY A 556 22.35 -5.74 10.60
N GLU A 557 22.50 -6.11 9.32
CA GLU A 557 21.46 -6.03 8.30
C GLU A 557 21.01 -7.40 7.82
N LEU A 558 19.72 -7.57 7.55
CA LEU A 558 19.18 -8.78 6.92
C LEU A 558 19.72 -8.89 5.49
N ARG A 559 20.41 -10.00 5.19
CA ARG A 559 21.01 -10.27 3.87
C ARG A 559 20.47 -11.51 3.20
N GLY A 560 19.64 -12.26 3.92
CA GLY A 560 18.96 -13.43 3.38
C GLY A 560 18.09 -14.14 4.40
N PHE A 561 17.12 -14.88 3.91
CA PHE A 561 16.27 -15.72 4.74
C PHE A 561 15.74 -16.92 3.97
N ARG A 562 15.36 -17.97 4.71
CA ARG A 562 14.67 -19.12 4.14
C ARG A 562 13.77 -19.78 5.17
N LYS A 563 12.50 -20.00 4.83
CA LYS A 563 11.55 -20.75 5.63
C LYS A 563 11.67 -22.24 5.31
N VAL A 564 11.73 -23.08 6.34
CA VAL A 564 11.78 -24.53 6.24
C VAL A 564 10.67 -25.17 7.05
N TYR A 565 10.12 -26.27 6.56
CA TYR A 565 9.01 -27.03 7.17
C TYR A 565 9.54 -28.40 7.63
N LEU A 566 9.44 -28.70 8.93
CA LEU A 566 10.14 -29.84 9.53
C LEU A 566 9.21 -30.67 10.42
N GLN A 567 9.28 -31.99 10.24
CA GLN A 567 8.69 -32.95 11.19
C GLN A 567 9.48 -32.96 12.50
N PRO A 568 8.89 -33.46 13.62
CA PRO A 568 9.63 -33.68 14.86
C PRO A 568 10.92 -34.51 14.63
N GLY A 569 12.05 -33.98 15.07
CA GLY A 569 13.37 -34.57 14.90
C GLY A 569 14.00 -34.39 13.52
N GLU A 570 13.31 -33.81 12.56
CA GLU A 570 13.84 -33.56 11.21
C GLU A 570 14.77 -32.34 11.22
N SER A 571 15.79 -32.39 10.37
CA SER A 571 16.75 -31.28 10.13
C SER A 571 16.80 -30.94 8.65
N ALA A 572 16.97 -29.65 8.35
CA ALA A 572 17.25 -29.16 7.00
C ALA A 572 18.51 -28.29 7.01
N GLU A 573 19.33 -28.45 5.98
CA GLU A 573 20.41 -27.51 5.70
C GLU A 573 19.86 -26.36 4.85
N VAL A 574 20.04 -25.14 5.32
CA VAL A 574 19.69 -23.91 4.64
C VAL A 574 20.94 -23.30 4.06
N ALA A 575 20.96 -23.04 2.77
CA ALA A 575 22.01 -22.31 2.08
C ALA A 575 21.47 -20.97 1.56
N ILE A 576 22.18 -19.88 1.85
CA ILE A 576 21.88 -18.52 1.39
C ILE A 576 23.12 -17.97 0.70
N THR A 577 22.99 -17.63 -0.58
CA THR A 577 24.05 -16.95 -1.33
C THR A 577 23.76 -15.45 -1.34
N VAL A 578 24.68 -14.67 -0.79
CA VAL A 578 24.55 -13.21 -0.71
C VAL A 578 25.15 -12.60 -1.97
N GLU A 579 24.36 -11.83 -2.69
CA GLU A 579 24.85 -11.08 -3.84
C GLU A 579 25.87 -10.03 -3.38
N LYS A 580 26.99 -9.95 -4.11
CA LYS A 580 27.99 -8.91 -3.84
C LYS A 580 27.51 -7.61 -4.41
N GLU A 581 27.11 -6.70 -3.55
CA GLU A 581 26.79 -5.33 -3.95
C GLU A 581 28.09 -4.57 -4.24
N PRO A 582 28.13 -3.73 -5.29
CA PRO A 582 29.25 -2.84 -5.50
C PRO A 582 29.33 -1.84 -4.34
N GLU A 583 30.53 -1.64 -3.82
CA GLU A 583 30.78 -0.53 -2.88
C GLU A 583 30.50 0.79 -3.60
N ARG A 584 29.55 1.55 -3.08
CA ARG A 584 29.20 2.88 -3.57
C ARG A 584 29.21 3.84 -2.38
N ASP A 585 29.91 4.95 -2.55
CA ASP A 585 29.95 6.01 -1.55
C ASP A 585 28.90 7.07 -1.93
N TYR A 586 27.76 7.02 -1.24
CA TYR A 586 26.69 7.96 -1.44
C TYR A 586 26.77 9.12 -0.44
N SER A 587 26.39 10.31 -0.88
CA SER A 587 26.39 11.51 -0.03
C SER A 587 25.36 11.41 1.10
N ASP A 588 25.81 11.71 2.32
CA ASP A 588 24.93 11.93 3.48
C ASP A 588 24.41 13.38 3.58
N ALA A 589 24.83 14.26 2.66
CA ALA A 589 24.43 15.66 2.68
C ALA A 589 22.99 15.85 2.18
N TYR A 590 22.22 16.66 2.88
CA TYR A 590 20.92 17.17 2.44
C TYR A 590 20.68 18.55 3.04
N SER A 591 19.77 19.31 2.45
CA SER A 591 19.36 20.60 2.96
C SER A 591 17.87 20.59 3.31
N VAL A 592 17.54 21.14 4.48
CA VAL A 592 16.16 21.24 4.93
C VAL A 592 15.64 22.61 4.47
N PRO A 593 14.65 22.66 3.54
CA PRO A 593 14.08 23.92 3.09
C PRO A 593 13.19 24.53 4.18
N GLU A 594 12.91 25.83 4.05
CA GLU A 594 11.90 26.46 4.87
C GLU A 594 10.49 25.91 4.54
N LEU A 595 9.63 25.87 5.56
CA LEU A 595 8.23 25.50 5.36
C LEU A 595 7.55 26.54 4.45
N PRO A 596 6.82 26.10 3.42
CA PRO A 596 6.06 27.03 2.59
C PRO A 596 4.99 27.75 3.44
N PRO A 597 4.77 29.06 3.21
CA PRO A 597 3.73 29.77 3.92
C PRO A 597 2.35 29.21 3.58
N SER A 598 1.48 29.08 4.57
CA SER A 598 0.10 28.60 4.37
C SER A 598 -0.81 29.66 3.72
N PHE A 599 -0.35 30.91 3.64
CA PHE A 599 -1.04 32.03 2.99
C PHE A 599 0.00 32.96 2.31
N PRO A 600 -0.24 33.50 1.10
CA PRO A 600 -1.46 33.32 0.29
C PRO A 600 -1.67 31.88 -0.18
N VAL A 601 -2.95 31.50 -0.37
CA VAL A 601 -3.32 30.18 -0.89
C VAL A 601 -2.88 30.05 -2.35
N THR A 602 -2.23 28.93 -2.66
CA THR A 602 -1.77 28.57 -4.01
C THR A 602 -2.43 27.27 -4.48
N MET A 603 -2.14 26.82 -5.68
CA MET A 603 -2.59 25.52 -6.15
C MET A 603 -2.03 24.35 -5.33
N GLU A 604 -0.88 24.52 -4.67
CA GLU A 604 -0.26 23.53 -3.80
C GLU A 604 -0.78 23.58 -2.34
N SER A 605 -1.54 24.60 -1.98
CA SER A 605 -2.14 24.68 -0.65
C SER A 605 -3.20 23.60 -0.47
N ARG A 606 -3.31 23.06 0.76
CA ARG A 606 -4.36 22.11 1.09
C ARG A 606 -5.74 22.75 0.93
N PHE A 607 -6.71 21.94 0.61
CA PHE A 607 -8.09 22.41 0.56
C PHE A 607 -8.57 22.99 1.89
N THR A 608 -8.06 22.47 3.01
CA THR A 608 -8.34 23.02 4.36
C THR A 608 -7.79 24.42 4.56
N ASP A 609 -6.73 24.81 3.84
CA ASP A 609 -6.11 26.15 3.97
C ASP A 609 -7.01 27.25 3.42
N LEU A 610 -8.01 26.94 2.59
CA LEU A 610 -9.06 27.85 2.21
C LEU A 610 -9.76 28.51 3.42
N ARG A 611 -9.84 27.80 4.55
CA ARG A 611 -10.49 28.31 5.79
C ARG A 611 -9.84 29.55 6.37
N GLN A 612 -8.65 29.94 5.94
CA GLN A 612 -7.94 31.12 6.42
C GLN A 612 -8.64 32.43 6.05
N SER A 613 -9.52 32.43 5.04
CA SER A 613 -10.36 33.56 4.71
C SER A 613 -11.86 33.28 4.86
N TRP A 614 -12.68 34.31 4.96
CA TRP A 614 -14.13 34.15 5.06
C TRP A 614 -14.73 33.58 3.77
N MET A 615 -14.25 34.02 2.61
CA MET A 615 -14.69 33.47 1.32
C MET A 615 -14.25 32.02 1.16
N GLY A 616 -13.01 31.72 1.47
CA GLY A 616 -12.50 30.36 1.43
C GLY A 616 -13.26 29.39 2.34
N ARG A 617 -13.73 29.84 3.52
CA ARG A 617 -14.60 29.04 4.39
C ARG A 617 -15.92 28.68 3.72
N ILE A 618 -16.50 29.60 2.96
CA ILE A 618 -17.73 29.33 2.20
C ILE A 618 -17.47 28.28 1.13
N LEU A 619 -16.39 28.44 0.35
CA LEU A 619 -16.00 27.49 -0.70
C LEU A 619 -15.70 26.10 -0.13
N PHE A 620 -14.90 26.04 0.94
CA PHE A 620 -14.59 24.81 1.63
C PHE A 620 -15.85 24.07 2.08
N ASN A 621 -16.76 24.77 2.79
CA ASN A 621 -17.99 24.17 3.29
C ASN A 621 -18.92 23.71 2.15
N ALA A 622 -18.94 24.42 1.02
CA ALA A 622 -19.73 24.02 -0.14
C ALA A 622 -19.27 22.66 -0.71
N VAL A 623 -17.98 22.49 -0.89
CA VAL A 623 -17.41 21.21 -1.38
C VAL A 623 -17.53 20.12 -0.33
N LEU A 624 -17.19 20.37 0.93
CA LEU A 624 -17.31 19.40 2.01
C LEU A 624 -18.77 18.91 2.19
N SER A 625 -19.75 19.74 1.85
CA SER A 625 -21.15 19.35 1.91
C SER A 625 -21.49 18.12 1.08
N VAL A 626 -20.70 17.82 0.05
CA VAL A 626 -20.87 16.62 -0.79
C VAL A 626 -20.58 15.36 0.03
N ALA A 627 -19.43 15.33 0.73
CA ALA A 627 -19.07 14.20 1.60
C ALA A 627 -20.06 14.04 2.76
N VAL A 628 -20.46 15.16 3.38
CA VAL A 628 -21.49 15.15 4.47
C VAL A 628 -22.83 14.63 3.98
N LYS A 629 -23.25 14.96 2.75
CA LYS A 629 -24.50 14.42 2.17
C LYS A 629 -24.39 12.92 1.90
N GLN A 630 -23.26 12.44 1.43
CA GLN A 630 -23.04 11.00 1.23
C GLN A 630 -23.07 10.26 2.57
N GLN A 631 -22.39 10.77 3.59
CA GLN A 631 -22.43 10.21 4.93
C GLN A 631 -23.86 10.12 5.48
N LYS A 632 -24.62 11.22 5.43
CA LYS A 632 -26.04 11.25 5.87
C LYS A 632 -26.94 10.30 5.08
N LYS A 633 -26.62 10.05 3.79
CA LYS A 633 -27.34 9.07 2.98
C LYS A 633 -27.01 7.65 3.46
N ALA A 634 -25.75 7.36 3.71
CA ALA A 634 -25.29 6.08 4.23
C ALA A 634 -25.87 5.75 5.62
N GLU A 635 -25.92 6.73 6.53
CA GLU A 635 -26.50 6.60 7.88
C GLU A 635 -27.98 6.18 7.86
N LYS A 636 -28.71 6.55 6.80
CA LYS A 636 -30.13 6.21 6.62
C LYS A 636 -30.38 4.85 5.97
N MET A 637 -29.34 4.16 5.53
CA MET A 637 -29.47 2.81 4.97
C MET A 637 -29.78 1.80 6.07
N SER A 638 -30.39 0.68 5.68
CA SER A 638 -30.60 -0.46 6.58
C SER A 638 -29.26 -1.00 7.07
N ASP A 639 -29.18 -1.44 8.30
CA ASP A 639 -27.97 -2.04 8.85
C ASP A 639 -27.54 -3.27 8.02
N GLY A 640 -26.26 -3.34 7.71
CA GLY A 640 -25.69 -4.39 6.88
C GLY A 640 -24.44 -3.94 6.13
N PRO A 641 -23.81 -4.86 5.40
CA PRO A 641 -22.54 -4.61 4.70
C PRO A 641 -22.58 -3.40 3.74
N GLU A 642 -23.71 -3.15 3.09
CA GLU A 642 -23.87 -2.02 2.16
C GLU A 642 -23.82 -0.66 2.88
N LYS A 643 -24.45 -0.55 4.06
CA LYS A 643 -24.37 0.66 4.89
C LYS A 643 -22.95 0.90 5.38
N GLU A 644 -22.30 -0.14 5.85
CA GLU A 644 -20.94 -0.06 6.36
C GLU A 644 -19.97 0.39 5.25
N ASN A 645 -20.04 -0.20 4.06
CA ASN A 645 -19.23 0.20 2.92
C ASN A 645 -19.50 1.65 2.48
N ALA A 646 -20.76 2.08 2.50
CA ALA A 646 -21.13 3.46 2.17
C ALA A 646 -20.59 4.47 3.19
N LEU A 647 -20.58 4.12 4.47
CA LEU A 647 -19.99 4.95 5.53
C LEU A 647 -18.46 5.04 5.40
N LYS A 648 -17.79 3.91 5.11
CA LYS A 648 -16.35 3.87 4.85
C LYS A 648 -15.97 4.72 3.64
N GLY A 649 -16.73 4.62 2.55
CA GLY A 649 -16.54 5.45 1.36
C GLY A 649 -16.73 6.94 1.63
N ALA A 650 -17.72 7.33 2.43
CA ALA A 650 -17.94 8.72 2.80
C ALA A 650 -16.82 9.28 3.70
N LEU A 651 -16.29 8.47 4.61
CA LEU A 651 -15.15 8.82 5.46
C LEU A 651 -13.88 9.01 4.61
N PHE A 652 -13.62 8.09 3.70
CA PHE A 652 -12.49 8.18 2.79
C PHE A 652 -12.56 9.44 1.93
N LEU A 653 -13.71 9.72 1.29
CA LEU A 653 -13.92 10.95 0.52
C LEU A 653 -13.63 12.21 1.36
N ARG A 654 -14.09 12.23 2.61
CA ARG A 654 -13.84 13.35 3.49
C ARG A 654 -12.34 13.53 3.76
N ARG A 655 -11.61 12.46 4.07
CA ARG A 655 -10.16 12.50 4.30
C ARG A 655 -9.41 12.98 3.06
N VAL A 656 -9.77 12.45 1.89
CA VAL A 656 -9.21 12.87 0.60
C VAL A 656 -9.44 14.37 0.37
N LEU A 657 -10.65 14.88 0.59
CA LEU A 657 -10.95 16.30 0.44
C LEU A 657 -10.18 17.18 1.45
N GLU A 658 -9.97 16.72 2.67
CA GLU A 658 -9.27 17.48 3.70
C GLU A 658 -7.74 17.49 3.50
N SER A 659 -7.17 16.40 2.95
CA SER A 659 -5.71 16.24 2.77
C SER A 659 -5.18 16.71 1.41
N ASN A 660 -6.03 16.78 0.37
CA ASN A 660 -5.61 17.14 -0.98
C ASN A 660 -5.22 18.61 -1.14
N SER A 661 -4.25 18.87 -2.04
CA SER A 661 -4.04 20.21 -2.57
C SER A 661 -5.12 20.57 -3.58
N LEU A 662 -5.29 21.88 -3.85
CA LEU A 662 -6.22 22.37 -4.88
C LEU A 662 -5.87 21.79 -6.26
N ARG A 663 -4.58 21.68 -6.58
CA ARG A 663 -4.11 21.06 -7.81
C ARG A 663 -4.51 19.59 -7.88
N ALA A 664 -4.16 18.81 -6.88
CA ALA A 664 -4.45 17.37 -6.88
C ALA A 664 -5.95 17.08 -6.97
N MET A 665 -6.79 17.88 -6.31
CA MET A 665 -8.25 17.77 -6.46
C MET A 665 -8.70 18.01 -7.90
N SER A 666 -8.15 19.00 -8.60
CA SER A 666 -8.51 19.26 -9.99
C SER A 666 -8.01 18.16 -10.94
N MET A 667 -6.83 17.61 -10.67
CA MET A 667 -6.26 16.51 -11.47
C MET A 667 -7.04 15.21 -11.29
N THR A 668 -7.56 14.94 -10.08
CA THR A 668 -8.34 13.73 -9.79
C THR A 668 -9.80 13.87 -10.20
N ALA A 669 -10.41 15.04 -9.98
CA ALA A 669 -11.83 15.27 -10.24
C ALA A 669 -12.14 15.59 -11.71
N GLY A 670 -11.15 15.90 -12.54
CA GLY A 670 -11.28 16.15 -13.96
C GLY A 670 -12.37 17.18 -14.28
N LYS A 671 -13.38 16.79 -15.06
CA LYS A 671 -14.50 17.69 -15.46
C LYS A 671 -15.33 18.21 -14.31
N SER A 672 -15.36 17.52 -13.16
CA SER A 672 -16.14 17.94 -11.98
C SER A 672 -15.51 19.11 -11.24
N MET A 673 -14.19 19.26 -11.30
CA MET A 673 -13.45 20.39 -10.74
C MET A 673 -12.29 20.77 -11.68
N PRO A 674 -12.58 21.49 -12.78
CA PRO A 674 -11.55 21.90 -13.74
C PRO A 674 -10.42 22.71 -13.08
N TYR A 675 -9.23 22.65 -13.62
CA TYR A 675 -8.02 23.30 -13.07
C TYR A 675 -8.22 24.83 -12.87
N ASN A 676 -8.86 25.50 -13.83
CA ASN A 676 -9.18 26.92 -13.69
C ASN A 676 -10.15 27.21 -12.54
N PHE A 677 -11.03 26.28 -12.15
CA PHE A 677 -11.90 26.47 -10.99
C PHE A 677 -11.09 26.39 -9.68
N ALA A 678 -10.12 25.49 -9.59
CA ALA A 678 -9.20 25.43 -8.46
C ALA A 678 -8.37 26.73 -8.33
N GLN A 679 -7.87 27.28 -9.46
CA GLN A 679 -7.23 28.59 -9.50
C GLN A 679 -8.18 29.69 -9.04
N GLY A 680 -9.43 29.66 -9.49
CA GLY A 680 -10.46 30.61 -9.07
C GLY A 680 -10.70 30.55 -7.56
N PHE A 681 -10.71 29.37 -6.96
CA PHE A 681 -10.83 29.22 -5.50
C PHE A 681 -9.64 29.82 -4.75
N ALA A 682 -8.40 29.59 -5.22
CA ALA A 682 -7.22 30.21 -4.63
C ALA A 682 -7.29 31.75 -4.68
N GLU A 683 -7.60 32.32 -5.84
CA GLU A 683 -7.68 33.78 -6.03
C GLU A 683 -8.81 34.41 -5.20
N LEU A 684 -9.98 33.78 -5.13
CA LEU A 684 -11.08 34.28 -4.29
C LEU A 684 -10.72 34.23 -2.80
N THR A 685 -10.04 33.17 -2.37
CA THR A 685 -9.58 33.02 -0.99
C THR A 685 -8.57 34.11 -0.62
N ASN A 686 -7.71 34.51 -1.56
CA ASN A 686 -6.73 35.56 -1.40
C ASN A 686 -7.32 36.99 -1.53
N GLY A 687 -8.62 37.13 -1.75
CA GLY A 687 -9.30 38.41 -1.88
C GLY A 687 -9.26 39.03 -3.28
N HIS A 688 -8.78 38.28 -4.28
CA HIS A 688 -8.68 38.77 -5.66
C HIS A 688 -9.97 38.45 -6.45
N PHE A 689 -11.09 39.06 -6.07
CA PHE A 689 -12.44 38.72 -6.55
C PHE A 689 -12.62 38.76 -8.07
N LEU A 690 -12.14 39.82 -8.72
CA LEU A 690 -12.27 39.99 -10.18
C LEU A 690 -11.44 38.93 -10.93
N ARG A 691 -10.24 38.62 -10.44
CA ARG A 691 -9.37 37.60 -11.03
C ARG A 691 -9.94 36.20 -10.83
N GLY A 692 -10.41 35.91 -9.61
CA GLY A 692 -11.07 34.62 -9.31
C GLY A 692 -12.31 34.40 -10.17
N ALA A 693 -13.19 35.41 -10.31
CA ALA A 693 -14.37 35.33 -11.17
C ALA A 693 -14.01 35.06 -12.64
N LYS A 694 -12.91 35.64 -13.15
CA LYS A 694 -12.45 35.40 -14.52
C LYS A 694 -12.10 33.93 -14.77
N TYR A 695 -11.48 33.26 -13.81
CA TYR A 695 -11.16 31.83 -13.95
C TYR A 695 -12.40 30.94 -14.08
N PHE A 696 -13.50 31.26 -13.42
CA PHE A 696 -14.76 30.50 -13.56
C PHE A 696 -15.45 30.73 -14.92
N LEU A 697 -15.18 31.86 -15.55
CA LEU A 697 -15.79 32.25 -16.85
C LEU A 697 -14.92 31.86 -18.06
N SER A 698 -13.67 31.49 -17.85
CA SER A 698 -12.70 31.19 -18.91
C SER A 698 -12.48 29.68 -18.99
N PRO A 699 -13.13 28.95 -19.92
CA PRO A 699 -12.81 27.55 -20.14
C PRO A 699 -11.36 27.43 -20.61
N ILE A 700 -10.70 26.33 -20.20
CA ILE A 700 -9.37 25.98 -20.71
C ILE A 700 -9.54 25.71 -22.21
N GLN A 701 -8.92 26.54 -23.06
CA GLN A 701 -8.90 26.34 -24.50
C GLN A 701 -7.63 25.59 -24.85
N VAL A 702 -7.78 24.38 -25.34
CA VAL A 702 -6.67 23.62 -25.95
C VAL A 702 -6.29 24.36 -27.24
N PRO A 703 -5.02 24.77 -27.44
CA PRO A 703 -4.59 25.43 -28.66
C PRO A 703 -4.84 24.51 -29.86
N LYS A 704 -5.32 25.08 -30.92
CA LYS A 704 -5.39 24.38 -32.23
C LYS A 704 -3.97 24.41 -32.81
N LEU A 705 -3.35 23.28 -32.93
CA LEU A 705 -2.11 23.17 -33.70
C LEU A 705 -2.33 23.65 -35.12
N PRO A 706 -1.36 24.32 -35.77
CA PRO A 706 -1.41 24.59 -37.19
C PRO A 706 -1.71 23.24 -37.87
N LYS A 707 -2.72 23.22 -38.73
CA LYS A 707 -2.91 22.07 -39.60
C LYS A 707 -1.61 21.88 -40.37
N ASP A 708 -0.97 20.72 -40.23
CA ASP A 708 0.15 20.36 -41.05
C ASP A 708 -0.26 20.66 -42.52
N LYS A 709 0.53 21.47 -43.17
CA LYS A 709 0.31 21.74 -44.58
C LYS A 709 0.50 20.39 -45.28
N GLU A 710 -0.58 19.89 -45.87
CA GLU A 710 -0.59 18.74 -46.76
C GLU A 710 0.53 18.79 -47.76
#